data_34dcb49d416d3d5e57d05f1039423d4f
#
_entry.id   34dcb49d416d3d5e57d05f1039423d4f
#
_cell.length_a   1.000
_cell.length_b   1.000
_cell.length_c   1.000
_cell.angle_alpha   90.00
_cell.angle_beta   90.00
_cell.angle_gamma   90.00
#
_symmetry.space_group_name_H-M   'P 1'
#
loop_
_entity.id
_entity.type
_entity.pdbx_description
1 polymer ?
#
loop_
_entity_poly.entity_id
_entity_poly.type
_entity_poly.pdbx_seq_one_letter_code
_entity_poly.pdbx_strand_id
1 'polypeptide(L)'
;MDKNNMLCSRCKKRLAVIYMTRMENGQTISEGLCLPCAKELGLKPVDDLMNKMGLSEEDLDKMSDQMMEVMGDMEDGEDGFEKGGAMPFPFMQNLFGGLMNREQEEGTEAPPKNPRSEKPEKGAPKYKYLENYCENLTRKAREGKMDAIIGREKEIYRVVQILNRRTKNNPCLIGEPGVGKTAIAEGIAQRIVEGKVPAKIAQKEVYMLDLTGLVAGTQFRGQFESRVKGLVEDVKKHGNVILFIDEVHTLVGVGDSEGSMNAANILKPALSRGEIQVIGATTFNEYRKNIEKDAALERRFQAVKVGEPTIEDTIQVLRGIKKYYEDYHRVKVSDFMVERAVVLSERYILDRFLPDKAIDLLDEACSTASLECAAQTEYDKLAADREEKQRALSDVINPEEGAEIDYQRMAELKSEIARLEERMDALHDAAFNSPVTEDHLAKVIELWSGIPASKVKESELQKVADLEIGLKKRIIGQDEAVNAVAAAVRRSRIRLSAKKRPASFIFVGPTGVGKTELVKVLSEELFDNVEPLIRLDMSEFMEKHSVSRIIGSPPGYVGYDEAGQLTEKVRRRPYSIVLFDEIEKAHPDVMNILLQILDEGRITDAQGRQVSFENTIIIMTSNAGSERQGSALGFDKTRYDDAKDKAETSLRQFLRPEFLARVDEVVVFRPLTEADMEKIAALMLEELKKGLAEREIKFGWDDGVLRLAATEAYGHKSGARDLRNVLRRRVEDPICTLLAGCPEQPPALIHAEEKDGEIVLVTA
;
A
#
# COMPACT_ATOMS: atom_id res chain seq x y z
N MET A 1 -36.76 26.43 -32.33
CA MET A 1 -37.52 26.38 -31.06
C MET A 1 -37.95 27.78 -30.71
N ASP A 2 -39.25 28.00 -30.39
CA ASP A 2 -39.80 29.33 -30.22
C ASP A 2 -39.13 30.11 -29.08
N LYS A 3 -38.53 31.27 -29.41
CA LYS A 3 -37.94 32.26 -28.48
C LYS A 3 -38.90 32.73 -27.36
N ASN A 4 -40.19 32.46 -27.51
CA ASN A 4 -41.24 32.91 -26.59
C ASN A 4 -41.32 32.12 -25.25
N ASN A 5 -40.65 30.99 -25.11
CA ASN A 5 -40.80 30.13 -23.94
C ASN A 5 -39.72 30.37 -22.83
N MET A 6 -38.73 31.23 -23.09
CA MET A 6 -37.69 31.57 -22.09
C MET A 6 -37.97 32.94 -21.44
N LEU A 7 -38.92 33.69 -21.93
CA LEU A 7 -39.25 35.01 -21.39
C LEU A 7 -40.34 34.91 -20.31
N CYS A 8 -40.29 35.83 -19.35
CA CYS A 8 -41.26 35.94 -18.29
C CYS A 8 -42.69 35.97 -18.84
N SER A 9 -43.57 35.09 -18.38
CA SER A 9 -44.98 34.97 -18.84
C SER A 9 -45.78 36.25 -18.66
N ARG A 10 -45.37 37.10 -17.68
CA ARG A 10 -46.07 38.33 -17.32
C ARG A 10 -45.59 39.56 -18.10
N CYS A 11 -44.30 39.90 -18.02
CA CYS A 11 -43.75 41.10 -18.67
C CYS A 11 -43.27 40.85 -20.10
N LYS A 12 -42.98 39.61 -20.48
CA LYS A 12 -42.48 39.20 -21.82
C LYS A 12 -41.23 39.96 -22.29
N LYS A 13 -40.51 40.61 -21.35
CA LYS A 13 -39.33 41.43 -21.64
C LYS A 13 -38.05 40.83 -21.04
N ARG A 14 -38.15 40.12 -19.91
CA ARG A 14 -37.00 39.59 -19.14
C ARG A 14 -37.05 38.08 -19.08
N LEU A 15 -35.94 37.44 -18.84
CA LEU A 15 -35.83 36.00 -18.69
C LEU A 15 -36.61 35.48 -17.49
N ALA A 16 -37.26 34.32 -17.66
CA ALA A 16 -37.94 33.61 -16.59
C ALA A 16 -36.90 32.87 -15.72
N VAL A 17 -36.83 33.18 -14.43
CA VAL A 17 -35.92 32.63 -13.46
C VAL A 17 -36.64 31.74 -12.46
N ILE A 18 -37.91 32.05 -12.16
CA ILE A 18 -38.74 31.33 -11.20
C ILE A 18 -39.88 30.67 -11.95
N TYR A 19 -40.03 29.37 -11.79
CA TYR A 19 -41.11 28.60 -12.41
C TYR A 19 -42.13 28.20 -11.34
N MET A 20 -43.40 28.58 -11.57
CA MET A 20 -44.50 28.16 -10.71
C MET A 20 -45.41 27.21 -11.45
N THR A 21 -45.87 26.20 -10.73
CA THR A 21 -46.82 25.23 -11.23
C THR A 21 -48.17 25.46 -10.57
N ARG A 22 -49.17 25.79 -11.37
CA ARG A 22 -50.53 26.05 -10.90
C ARG A 22 -51.50 25.03 -11.52
N MET A 23 -52.40 24.53 -10.71
CA MET A 23 -53.50 23.67 -11.21
C MET A 23 -54.71 24.54 -11.51
N GLU A 24 -55.09 24.63 -12.78
CA GLU A 24 -56.34 25.23 -13.22
C GLU A 24 -57.14 24.21 -14.06
N ASN A 25 -58.41 24.00 -13.69
CA ASN A 25 -59.33 23.08 -14.35
C ASN A 25 -58.78 21.61 -14.56
N GLY A 26 -57.96 21.11 -13.62
CA GLY A 26 -57.40 19.75 -13.70
C GLY A 26 -56.19 19.59 -14.63
N GLN A 27 -55.70 20.69 -15.23
CA GLN A 27 -54.45 20.71 -16.01
C GLN A 27 -53.37 21.46 -15.24
N THR A 28 -52.15 20.96 -15.30
CA THR A 28 -50.98 21.56 -14.68
C THR A 28 -50.33 22.54 -15.63
N ILE A 29 -50.43 23.83 -15.32
CA ILE A 29 -49.82 24.91 -16.11
C ILE A 29 -48.55 25.37 -15.38
N SER A 30 -47.42 25.38 -16.07
CA SER A 30 -46.14 25.89 -15.56
C SER A 30 -45.90 27.31 -16.13
N GLU A 31 -45.80 28.31 -15.27
CA GLU A 31 -45.54 29.70 -15.65
C GLU A 31 -44.15 30.12 -15.14
N GLY A 32 -43.33 30.67 -16.05
CA GLY A 32 -42.02 31.23 -15.72
C GLY A 32 -42.09 32.73 -15.44
N LEU A 33 -41.54 33.20 -14.33
CA LEU A 33 -41.53 34.60 -13.94
C LEU A 33 -40.10 35.14 -13.79
N CYS A 34 -39.84 36.40 -14.16
CA CYS A 34 -38.60 37.10 -13.82
C CYS A 34 -38.62 37.57 -12.36
N LEU A 35 -37.45 37.85 -11.77
CA LEU A 35 -37.32 38.25 -10.38
C LEU A 35 -38.18 39.45 -9.98
N PRO A 36 -38.21 40.59 -10.77
CA PRO A 36 -39.08 41.72 -10.45
C PRO A 36 -40.57 41.36 -10.49
N CYS A 37 -41.06 40.62 -11.50
CA CYS A 37 -42.46 40.22 -11.57
C CYS A 37 -42.86 39.20 -10.49
N ALA A 38 -41.93 38.36 -10.03
CA ALA A 38 -42.17 37.44 -8.93
C ALA A 38 -42.29 38.17 -7.59
N LYS A 39 -41.53 39.26 -7.40
CA LYS A 39 -41.67 40.18 -6.25
C LYS A 39 -42.99 40.89 -6.24
N GLU A 40 -43.40 41.48 -7.36
CA GLU A 40 -44.72 42.17 -7.48
C GLU A 40 -45.90 41.24 -7.17
N LEU A 41 -45.72 39.92 -7.31
CA LEU A 41 -46.69 38.89 -6.92
C LEU A 41 -46.63 38.49 -5.46
N GLY A 42 -45.66 39.03 -4.67
CA GLY A 42 -45.52 38.77 -3.23
C GLY A 42 -45.09 37.33 -2.93
N LEU A 43 -44.22 36.73 -3.74
CA LEU A 43 -43.76 35.36 -3.53
C LEU A 43 -42.76 35.31 -2.40
N LYS A 44 -43.14 34.71 -1.25
CA LYS A 44 -42.28 34.56 -0.05
C LYS A 44 -40.84 34.20 -0.30
N PRO A 45 -40.49 33.25 -1.21
CA PRO A 45 -39.09 32.90 -1.47
C PRO A 45 -38.24 34.06 -2.01
N VAL A 46 -38.87 35.03 -2.72
CA VAL A 46 -38.17 36.21 -3.26
C VAL A 46 -37.97 37.26 -2.18
N ASP A 47 -38.99 37.48 -1.35
CA ASP A 47 -38.90 38.39 -0.20
C ASP A 47 -37.89 37.91 0.82
N ASP A 48 -37.83 36.58 1.11
CA ASP A 48 -36.86 35.97 2.00
C ASP A 48 -35.42 36.08 1.45
N LEU A 49 -35.26 36.00 0.13
CA LEU A 49 -33.95 36.16 -0.54
C LEU A 49 -33.46 37.60 -0.43
N MET A 50 -34.34 38.56 -0.68
CA MET A 50 -34.03 39.98 -0.56
C MET A 50 -33.65 40.38 0.86
N ASN A 51 -34.42 39.90 1.85
CA ASN A 51 -34.19 40.22 3.26
C ASN A 51 -32.87 39.58 3.79
N LYS A 52 -32.53 38.38 3.34
CA LYS A 52 -31.27 37.71 3.71
C LYS A 52 -30.04 38.32 3.05
N MET A 53 -30.20 38.94 1.87
CA MET A 53 -29.08 39.44 1.05
C MET A 53 -29.00 40.98 1.01
N GLY A 54 -29.93 41.71 1.63
CA GLY A 54 -29.92 43.16 1.70
C GLY A 54 -30.08 43.86 0.33
N LEU A 55 -30.69 43.18 -0.66
CA LEU A 55 -30.81 43.69 -2.04
C LEU A 55 -31.96 44.67 -2.22
N SER A 56 -31.69 45.80 -2.91
CA SER A 56 -32.69 46.77 -3.29
C SER A 56 -33.45 46.42 -4.59
N GLU A 57 -34.54 47.13 -4.89
CA GLU A 57 -35.27 46.92 -6.16
C GLU A 57 -34.42 47.23 -7.39
N GLU A 58 -33.55 48.24 -7.30
CA GLU A 58 -32.65 48.64 -8.38
C GLU A 58 -31.56 47.54 -8.64
N ASP A 59 -31.19 46.79 -7.62
CA ASP A 59 -30.23 45.71 -7.75
C ASP A 59 -30.83 44.47 -8.45
N LEU A 60 -32.13 44.20 -8.24
CA LEU A 60 -32.86 43.16 -8.97
C LEU A 60 -33.00 43.47 -10.47
N ASP A 61 -33.21 44.74 -10.81
CA ASP A 61 -33.27 45.18 -12.19
C ASP A 61 -31.92 45.06 -12.89
N LYS A 62 -30.81 45.49 -12.24
CA LYS A 62 -29.45 45.35 -12.73
C LYS A 62 -29.04 43.86 -12.90
N MET A 63 -29.42 43.00 -11.96
CA MET A 63 -29.19 41.56 -12.08
C MET A 63 -29.95 40.95 -13.26
N SER A 64 -31.17 41.37 -13.49
CA SER A 64 -31.97 40.87 -14.61
C SER A 64 -31.37 41.27 -15.96
N ASP A 65 -30.83 42.49 -16.05
CA ASP A 65 -30.23 43.03 -17.28
C ASP A 65 -28.84 42.36 -17.54
N GLN A 66 -28.02 42.16 -16.51
CA GLN A 66 -26.75 41.42 -16.62
C GLN A 66 -26.96 39.95 -17.03
N MET A 67 -28.04 39.32 -16.58
CA MET A 67 -28.40 37.96 -16.97
C MET A 67 -28.82 37.88 -18.46
N MET A 68 -29.40 38.92 -19.01
CA MET A 68 -29.70 39.04 -20.45
C MET A 68 -28.42 39.24 -21.28
N GLU A 69 -27.45 40.00 -20.79
CA GLU A 69 -26.19 40.29 -21.48
C GLU A 69 -25.31 39.02 -21.56
N VAL A 70 -25.21 38.24 -20.47
CA VAL A 70 -24.47 36.99 -20.44
C VAL A 70 -25.07 35.89 -21.33
N MET A 71 -26.41 35.90 -21.53
CA MET A 71 -27.05 34.97 -22.48
C MET A 71 -26.97 35.45 -23.93
N GLY A 72 -26.82 36.74 -24.18
CA GLY A 72 -26.57 37.28 -25.52
C GLY A 72 -25.20 36.81 -26.08
N ASP A 73 -24.21 36.71 -25.24
CA ASP A 73 -22.86 36.22 -25.62
C ASP A 73 -22.76 34.70 -25.79
N MET A 74 -23.80 33.92 -25.46
CA MET A 74 -23.85 32.44 -25.61
C MET A 74 -24.57 31.98 -26.91
N GLU A 75 -24.98 32.89 -27.80
CA GLU A 75 -25.72 32.52 -29.03
C GLU A 75 -24.88 31.90 -30.16
N ASP A 76 -23.54 31.70 -30.01
CA ASP A 76 -22.68 31.09 -31.02
C ASP A 76 -22.25 29.62 -30.71
N GLY A 77 -22.90 28.92 -29.76
CA GLY A 77 -22.65 27.52 -29.42
C GLY A 77 -23.92 26.67 -29.54
N GLU A 78 -24.04 25.92 -30.64
CA GLU A 78 -25.01 24.81 -30.76
C GLU A 78 -24.73 23.76 -29.66
N ASP A 79 -25.56 23.74 -28.59
CA ASP A 79 -25.98 22.46 -27.94
C ASP A 79 -27.04 22.76 -26.87
N GLY A 80 -28.11 21.97 -26.94
CA GLY A 80 -29.39 22.19 -26.33
C GLY A 80 -29.53 22.07 -24.83
N PHE A 81 -30.26 23.00 -24.24
CA PHE A 81 -30.85 22.86 -22.90
C PHE A 81 -32.14 22.02 -22.95
N GLU A 82 -32.22 20.95 -22.17
CA GLU A 82 -33.46 20.19 -21.95
C GLU A 82 -34.47 20.99 -21.09
N LYS A 83 -35.72 20.83 -21.42
CA LYS A 83 -36.87 21.48 -20.78
C LYS A 83 -36.99 21.06 -19.30
N GLY A 84 -37.01 22.04 -18.37
CA GLY A 84 -37.62 21.88 -17.04
C GLY A 84 -36.69 21.75 -15.83
N GLY A 85 -35.39 22.01 -15.97
CA GLY A 85 -34.44 21.96 -14.84
C GLY A 85 -34.22 23.35 -14.21
N ALA A 86 -34.31 23.46 -12.87
CA ALA A 86 -33.86 24.61 -12.12
C ALA A 86 -32.35 24.83 -12.33
N MET A 87 -31.91 26.09 -12.48
CA MET A 87 -30.49 26.44 -12.62
C MET A 87 -29.67 25.87 -11.44
N PRO A 88 -28.50 25.24 -11.67
CA PRO A 88 -27.69 24.66 -10.61
C PRO A 88 -27.16 25.72 -9.65
N PHE A 89 -27.24 25.44 -8.36
CA PHE A 89 -26.80 26.28 -7.24
C PHE A 89 -25.37 26.86 -7.35
N PRO A 90 -24.37 26.19 -7.97
CA PRO A 90 -23.01 26.73 -8.16
C PRO A 90 -22.93 27.94 -9.12
N PHE A 91 -23.83 28.05 -10.09
CA PHE A 91 -23.85 29.19 -11.01
C PHE A 91 -24.30 30.48 -10.31
N MET A 92 -25.25 30.37 -9.41
CA MET A 92 -25.72 31.49 -8.57
C MET A 92 -24.61 31.96 -7.61
N GLN A 93 -23.80 31.07 -7.05
CA GLN A 93 -22.71 31.39 -6.10
C GLN A 93 -21.57 32.20 -6.76
N ASN A 94 -21.25 31.93 -8.03
CA ASN A 94 -20.26 32.68 -8.79
C ASN A 94 -20.78 34.06 -9.25
N LEU A 95 -22.06 34.20 -9.53
CA LEU A 95 -22.71 35.49 -9.88
C LEU A 95 -22.77 36.42 -8.66
N PHE A 96 -23.02 35.88 -7.45
CA PHE A 96 -23.11 36.63 -6.21
C PHE A 96 -21.71 36.93 -5.59
N GLY A 97 -20.71 36.07 -5.77
CA GLY A 97 -19.33 36.31 -5.30
C GLY A 97 -18.64 37.48 -6.01
N GLY A 98 -19.01 37.76 -7.24
CA GLY A 98 -18.48 38.90 -8.00
C GLY A 98 -19.04 40.28 -7.58
N LEU A 99 -20.23 40.32 -6.97
CA LEU A 99 -20.85 41.57 -6.53
C LEU A 99 -20.39 42.01 -5.13
N MET A 100 -20.12 41.07 -4.22
CA MET A 100 -19.70 41.40 -2.85
C MET A 100 -18.29 41.99 -2.71
N ASN A 101 -17.43 41.81 -3.71
CA ASN A 101 -16.07 42.36 -3.68
C ASN A 101 -15.97 43.80 -4.23
N ARG A 102 -17.06 44.45 -4.59
CA ARG A 102 -17.02 45.79 -5.19
C ARG A 102 -17.42 46.95 -4.25
N GLU A 103 -17.90 46.66 -3.04
CA GLU A 103 -18.41 47.70 -2.11
C GLU A 103 -17.44 48.06 -0.95
N GLN A 104 -16.17 47.66 -0.97
CA GLN A 104 -15.21 48.04 0.06
C GLN A 104 -14.13 49.04 -0.39
N GLU A 105 -14.29 49.72 -1.53
CA GLU A 105 -13.33 50.74 -1.99
C GLU A 105 -13.95 52.12 -2.26
N GLU A 106 -14.84 52.62 -1.43
CA GLU A 106 -15.17 54.07 -1.44
C GLU A 106 -15.36 54.60 -0.01
N GLY A 107 -14.34 55.31 0.48
CA GLY A 107 -14.48 56.22 1.60
C GLY A 107 -13.41 56.15 2.68
N THR A 108 -12.26 56.77 2.45
CA THR A 108 -11.58 57.62 3.45
C THR A 108 -10.45 58.43 2.82
N GLU A 109 -10.45 59.73 3.17
CA GLU A 109 -9.58 60.79 2.67
C GLU A 109 -8.09 60.59 2.98
N ALA A 110 -7.25 61.12 2.09
CA ALA A 110 -5.80 61.11 2.12
C ALA A 110 -5.17 62.08 3.10
N PRO A 111 -4.00 61.80 3.64
CA PRO A 111 -2.97 62.82 3.93
C PRO A 111 -1.66 62.58 3.14
N PRO A 112 -0.69 63.52 3.15
CA PRO A 112 0.01 63.99 1.96
C PRO A 112 1.33 63.24 1.64
N LYS A 113 1.70 63.41 0.37
CA LYS A 113 2.88 62.88 -0.34
C LYS A 113 4.21 63.12 0.33
N ASN A 114 5.05 62.07 0.34
CA ASN A 114 6.51 62.20 0.21
C ASN A 114 7.05 61.12 -0.77
N PRO A 115 8.12 61.40 -1.52
CA PRO A 115 8.36 60.83 -2.83
C PRO A 115 9.35 59.67 -2.86
N ARG A 116 9.18 58.80 -3.87
CA ARG A 116 10.07 57.76 -4.35
C ARG A 116 9.97 56.40 -3.66
N SER A 117 9.06 55.61 -4.11
CA SER A 117 9.22 54.18 -4.28
C SER A 117 8.73 53.77 -5.69
N GLU A 118 9.47 52.92 -6.32
CA GLU A 118 9.32 52.47 -7.70
C GLU A 118 7.92 51.94 -7.99
N LYS A 119 7.41 52.30 -9.19
CA LYS A 119 6.14 51.83 -9.72
C LYS A 119 6.15 50.31 -9.79
N PRO A 120 5.12 49.58 -9.30
CA PRO A 120 4.98 48.16 -9.63
C PRO A 120 4.75 48.07 -11.15
N GLU A 121 5.56 47.19 -11.77
CA GLU A 121 5.39 46.83 -13.19
C GLU A 121 3.97 46.39 -13.46
N LYS A 122 3.44 46.83 -14.59
CA LYS A 122 2.13 46.42 -15.13
C LYS A 122 2.05 44.91 -15.09
N GLY A 123 1.03 44.35 -14.42
CA GLY A 123 0.82 42.95 -14.19
C GLY A 123 1.02 42.10 -15.45
N ALA A 124 1.88 41.08 -15.32
CA ALA A 124 2.02 40.05 -16.31
C ALA A 124 0.66 39.43 -16.64
N PRO A 125 0.39 39.05 -17.90
CA PRO A 125 -0.88 38.43 -18.27
C PRO A 125 -1.12 37.21 -17.36
N LYS A 126 -2.27 37.19 -16.67
CA LYS A 126 -2.63 36.05 -15.81
C LYS A 126 -2.91 34.84 -16.69
N TYR A 127 -2.10 33.79 -16.60
CA TYR A 127 -2.27 32.52 -17.29
C TYR A 127 -3.23 31.64 -16.48
N LYS A 128 -4.53 31.83 -16.70
CA LYS A 128 -5.61 31.26 -15.87
C LYS A 128 -5.55 29.73 -15.73
N TYR A 129 -5.32 29.02 -16.81
CA TYR A 129 -5.29 27.54 -16.78
C TYR A 129 -3.99 27.01 -16.20
N LEU A 130 -2.89 27.67 -16.47
CA LEU A 130 -1.57 27.30 -15.93
C LEU A 130 -1.52 27.49 -14.41
N GLU A 131 -2.08 28.61 -13.91
CA GLU A 131 -2.11 28.88 -12.47
C GLU A 131 -3.10 28.00 -11.70
N ASN A 132 -4.22 27.60 -12.33
CA ASN A 132 -5.27 26.82 -11.66
C ASN A 132 -5.00 25.31 -11.66
N TYR A 133 -4.27 24.77 -12.64
CA TYR A 133 -4.09 23.35 -12.85
C TYR A 133 -2.63 22.90 -12.83
N CYS A 134 -1.69 23.81 -12.61
CA CYS A 134 -0.27 23.47 -12.54
C CYS A 134 0.40 24.11 -11.34
N GLU A 135 1.28 23.36 -10.71
CA GLU A 135 2.12 23.83 -9.64
C GLU A 135 3.49 24.25 -10.18
N ASN A 136 3.95 25.47 -9.85
CA ASN A 136 5.26 25.97 -10.30
C ASN A 136 6.40 25.45 -9.40
N LEU A 137 7.07 24.37 -9.83
CA LEU A 137 8.20 23.78 -9.10
C LEU A 137 9.40 24.74 -9.01
N THR A 138 9.65 25.53 -10.05
CA THR A 138 10.77 26.50 -10.02
C THR A 138 10.54 27.62 -8.99
N ARG A 139 9.29 28.04 -8.79
CA ARG A 139 8.94 28.99 -7.71
C ARG A 139 9.13 28.37 -6.34
N LYS A 140 8.65 27.14 -6.13
CA LYS A 140 8.89 26.40 -4.86
C LYS A 140 10.39 26.27 -4.56
N ALA A 141 11.21 25.96 -5.57
CA ALA A 141 12.66 25.89 -5.42
C ALA A 141 13.29 27.23 -4.98
N ARG A 142 12.82 28.36 -5.56
CA ARG A 142 13.27 29.70 -5.15
C ARG A 142 12.87 30.06 -3.72
N GLU A 143 11.70 29.57 -3.28
CA GLU A 143 11.18 29.76 -1.91
C GLU A 143 11.86 28.83 -0.87
N GLY A 144 12.74 27.90 -1.31
CA GLY A 144 13.39 26.93 -0.42
C GLY A 144 12.44 25.87 0.15
N LYS A 145 11.28 25.66 -0.46
CA LYS A 145 10.23 24.72 -0.03
C LYS A 145 10.33 23.35 -0.72
N MET A 146 11.52 22.96 -1.12
CA MET A 146 11.75 21.69 -1.79
C MET A 146 12.83 20.89 -1.08
N ASP A 147 12.65 19.59 -1.02
CA ASP A 147 13.61 18.69 -0.43
C ASP A 147 14.90 18.60 -1.25
N ALA A 148 16.00 18.29 -0.58
CA ALA A 148 17.28 18.10 -1.24
C ALA A 148 17.26 16.82 -2.09
N ILE A 149 17.56 16.93 -3.39
CA ILE A 149 17.59 15.79 -4.30
C ILE A 149 18.99 15.24 -4.41
N ILE A 150 19.16 13.99 -4.01
CA ILE A 150 20.43 13.29 -3.89
C ILE A 150 20.40 12.03 -4.77
N GLY A 151 21.53 11.71 -5.41
CA GLY A 151 21.75 10.42 -6.09
C GLY A 151 21.14 10.27 -7.47
N ARG A 152 20.64 11.35 -8.12
CA ARG A 152 20.01 11.31 -9.45
C ARG A 152 20.73 12.16 -10.53
N GLU A 153 22.02 12.43 -10.33
CA GLU A 153 22.78 13.30 -11.19
C GLU A 153 22.84 12.83 -12.65
N LYS A 154 22.92 11.52 -12.87
CA LYS A 154 23.01 10.94 -14.22
C LYS A 154 21.71 11.10 -14.99
N GLU A 155 20.59 10.82 -14.33
CA GLU A 155 19.26 10.94 -14.90
C GLU A 155 18.91 12.40 -15.17
N ILE A 156 19.15 13.30 -14.21
CA ILE A 156 18.94 14.76 -14.36
C ILE A 156 19.80 15.29 -15.51
N TYR A 157 21.10 14.93 -15.58
CA TYR A 157 21.96 15.34 -16.67
C TYR A 157 21.41 14.86 -18.03
N ARG A 158 20.94 13.61 -18.11
CA ARG A 158 20.35 13.05 -19.32
C ARG A 158 19.07 13.78 -19.75
N VAL A 159 18.20 14.11 -18.79
CA VAL A 159 16.99 14.90 -19.06
C VAL A 159 17.34 16.29 -19.58
N VAL A 160 18.26 17.01 -18.92
CA VAL A 160 18.74 18.32 -19.38
C VAL A 160 19.35 18.25 -20.78
N GLN A 161 20.12 17.19 -21.08
CA GLN A 161 20.67 16.95 -22.41
C GLN A 161 19.57 16.79 -23.47
N ILE A 162 18.49 16.04 -23.14
CA ILE A 162 17.36 15.83 -24.06
C ILE A 162 16.60 17.14 -24.26
N LEU A 163 16.28 17.86 -23.18
CA LEU A 163 15.58 19.16 -23.24
C LEU A 163 16.32 20.18 -24.12
N ASN A 164 17.65 20.12 -24.20
CA ASN A 164 18.47 21.01 -25.03
C ASN A 164 18.51 20.64 -26.50
N ARG A 165 17.99 19.47 -26.93
CA ARG A 165 17.99 19.01 -28.33
C ARG A 165 17.07 19.87 -29.20
N ARG A 166 17.31 19.82 -30.51
CA ARG A 166 16.45 20.48 -31.51
C ARG A 166 15.16 19.70 -31.77
N THR A 167 15.25 18.38 -31.80
CA THR A 167 14.17 17.45 -32.07
C THR A 167 14.20 16.33 -31.02
N LYS A 168 13.06 15.65 -30.78
CA LYS A 168 12.91 14.65 -29.70
C LYS A 168 13.36 15.22 -28.36
N ASN A 169 12.91 16.42 -28.05
CA ASN A 169 13.32 17.21 -26.87
C ASN A 169 12.36 17.05 -25.69
N ASN A 170 11.48 16.05 -25.70
CA ASN A 170 10.61 15.70 -24.58
C ASN A 170 11.13 14.41 -23.93
N PRO A 171 11.78 14.46 -22.77
CA PRO A 171 12.17 13.26 -22.04
C PRO A 171 10.94 12.57 -21.45
N CYS A 172 10.95 11.24 -21.45
CA CYS A 172 9.98 10.42 -20.73
C CYS A 172 10.73 9.56 -19.71
N LEU A 173 10.50 9.81 -18.42
CA LEU A 173 11.06 9.07 -17.31
C LEU A 173 10.31 7.74 -17.17
N ILE A 174 11.02 6.63 -17.33
CA ILE A 174 10.43 5.29 -17.31
C ILE A 174 11.03 4.51 -16.16
N GLY A 175 10.21 4.09 -15.23
CA GLY A 175 10.63 3.32 -14.05
C GLY A 175 9.45 2.84 -13.24
N GLU A 176 9.70 1.92 -12.32
CA GLU A 176 8.68 1.40 -11.43
C GLU A 176 8.12 2.51 -10.50
N PRO A 177 6.91 2.33 -9.92
CA PRO A 177 6.39 3.26 -8.93
C PRO A 177 7.34 3.39 -7.74
N GLY A 178 7.46 4.60 -7.16
CA GLY A 178 8.29 4.82 -5.97
C GLY A 178 9.80 4.93 -6.20
N VAL A 179 10.31 4.83 -7.44
CA VAL A 179 11.77 4.98 -7.71
C VAL A 179 12.25 6.44 -7.74
N GLY A 180 11.38 7.41 -7.50
CA GLY A 180 11.74 8.83 -7.45
C GLY A 180 11.73 9.55 -8.82
N LYS A 181 10.80 9.22 -9.71
CA LYS A 181 10.65 9.93 -11.02
C LYS A 181 10.30 11.40 -10.85
N THR A 182 9.41 11.73 -9.92
CA THR A 182 8.99 13.11 -9.62
C THR A 182 10.14 13.94 -9.05
N ALA A 183 10.97 13.34 -8.19
CA ALA A 183 12.18 13.97 -7.64
C ALA A 183 13.16 14.44 -8.73
N ILE A 184 13.23 13.75 -9.87
CA ILE A 184 14.08 14.19 -11.02
C ILE A 184 13.56 15.51 -11.60
N ALA A 185 12.24 15.71 -11.71
CA ALA A 185 11.66 16.96 -12.19
C ALA A 185 11.91 18.12 -11.22
N GLU A 186 11.79 17.84 -9.93
CA GLU A 186 12.13 18.78 -8.86
C GLU A 186 13.62 19.16 -8.88
N GLY A 187 14.51 18.18 -9.08
CA GLY A 187 15.94 18.40 -9.23
C GLY A 187 16.32 19.26 -10.44
N ILE A 188 15.56 19.15 -11.52
CA ILE A 188 15.73 20.05 -12.68
C ILE A 188 15.33 21.48 -12.29
N ALA A 189 14.22 21.67 -11.58
CA ALA A 189 13.78 22.98 -11.11
C ALA A 189 14.82 23.62 -10.17
N GLN A 190 15.40 22.85 -9.24
CA GLN A 190 16.48 23.32 -8.37
C GLN A 190 17.72 23.73 -9.18
N ARG A 191 18.18 22.91 -10.14
CA ARG A 191 19.33 23.25 -10.97
C ARG A 191 19.10 24.46 -11.87
N ILE A 192 17.85 24.71 -12.31
CA ILE A 192 17.50 25.95 -13.02
C ILE A 192 17.70 27.16 -12.11
N VAL A 193 17.22 27.10 -10.86
CA VAL A 193 17.36 28.18 -9.88
C VAL A 193 18.83 28.42 -9.51
N GLU A 194 19.62 27.35 -9.35
CA GLU A 194 21.05 27.41 -9.07
C GLU A 194 21.92 27.87 -10.28
N GLY A 195 21.32 27.99 -11.47
CA GLY A 195 22.04 28.33 -12.69
C GLY A 195 22.95 27.22 -13.24
N LYS A 196 22.80 25.99 -12.75
CA LYS A 196 23.60 24.81 -13.17
C LYS A 196 23.05 24.08 -14.41
N VAL A 197 22.46 24.84 -15.34
CA VAL A 197 21.87 24.34 -16.58
C VAL A 197 22.32 25.19 -17.78
N PRO A 198 22.26 24.66 -19.02
CA PRO A 198 22.57 25.46 -20.21
C PRO A 198 21.69 26.70 -20.34
N ALA A 199 22.23 27.79 -20.90
CA ALA A 199 21.54 29.09 -21.04
C ALA A 199 20.14 29.00 -21.67
N LYS A 200 19.91 28.05 -22.59
CA LYS A 200 18.62 27.81 -23.24
C LYS A 200 17.53 27.33 -22.24
N ILE A 201 17.93 26.65 -21.18
CA ILE A 201 17.02 26.09 -20.16
C ILE A 201 16.96 27.01 -18.92
N ALA A 202 18.01 27.81 -18.69
CA ALA A 202 18.12 28.69 -17.50
C ALA A 202 16.96 29.69 -17.34
N GLN A 203 16.30 30.06 -18.44
CA GLN A 203 15.15 30.97 -18.40
C GLN A 203 13.80 30.26 -18.35
N LYS A 204 13.79 28.92 -18.32
CA LYS A 204 12.55 28.14 -18.28
C LYS A 204 12.07 27.89 -16.87
N GLU A 205 10.79 27.71 -16.74
CA GLU A 205 10.12 27.33 -15.51
C GLU A 205 9.46 25.96 -15.64
N VAL A 206 9.64 25.10 -14.63
CA VAL A 206 9.04 23.77 -14.60
C VAL A 206 7.71 23.85 -13.84
N TYR A 207 6.66 23.40 -14.50
CA TYR A 207 5.32 23.32 -13.94
C TYR A 207 4.86 21.87 -13.88
N MET A 208 4.39 21.41 -12.74
CA MET A 208 3.82 20.08 -12.55
C MET A 208 2.31 20.15 -12.80
N LEU A 209 1.80 19.33 -13.71
CA LEU A 209 0.39 19.27 -14.06
C LEU A 209 -0.40 18.43 -13.04
N ASP A 210 -1.43 19.04 -12.45
CA ASP A 210 -2.44 18.31 -11.67
C ASP A 210 -3.54 17.77 -12.59
N LEU A 211 -3.40 16.51 -12.98
CA LEU A 211 -4.39 15.82 -13.82
C LEU A 211 -5.73 15.63 -13.11
N THR A 212 -5.70 15.42 -11.80
CA THR A 212 -6.91 15.20 -10.99
C THR A 212 -7.75 16.48 -10.96
N GLY A 213 -7.12 17.63 -10.70
CA GLY A 213 -7.76 18.92 -10.72
C GLY A 213 -8.30 19.29 -12.11
N LEU A 214 -7.60 18.88 -13.18
CA LEU A 214 -8.03 19.13 -14.55
C LEU A 214 -9.33 18.39 -14.92
N VAL A 215 -9.51 17.17 -14.40
CA VAL A 215 -10.69 16.31 -14.62
C VAL A 215 -11.81 16.63 -13.64
N ALA A 216 -11.49 17.04 -12.42
CA ALA A 216 -12.48 17.30 -11.37
C ALA A 216 -13.56 18.30 -11.82
N GLY A 217 -14.84 17.93 -11.59
CA GLY A 217 -15.99 18.77 -11.94
C GLY A 217 -16.32 18.86 -13.44
N THR A 218 -15.67 18.05 -14.30
CA THR A 218 -16.07 17.95 -15.71
C THR A 218 -17.16 16.90 -15.87
N GLN A 219 -18.39 17.33 -16.10
CA GLN A 219 -19.52 16.43 -16.38
C GLN A 219 -19.61 16.03 -17.85
N PHE A 220 -19.04 16.83 -18.74
CA PHE A 220 -19.07 16.64 -20.19
C PHE A 220 -17.66 16.63 -20.79
N ARG A 221 -17.46 15.77 -21.78
CA ARG A 221 -16.21 15.61 -22.54
C ARG A 221 -15.64 16.94 -23.05
N GLY A 222 -16.50 17.81 -23.58
CA GLY A 222 -16.09 19.09 -24.15
C GLY A 222 -15.48 20.05 -23.11
N GLN A 223 -15.88 19.97 -21.83
CA GLN A 223 -15.31 20.83 -20.77
C GLN A 223 -13.85 20.45 -20.49
N PHE A 224 -13.54 19.14 -20.39
CA PHE A 224 -12.17 18.66 -20.23
C PHE A 224 -11.29 19.04 -21.43
N GLU A 225 -11.79 18.80 -22.65
CA GLU A 225 -11.07 19.15 -23.87
C GLU A 225 -10.80 20.67 -23.94
N SER A 226 -11.75 21.50 -23.54
CA SER A 226 -11.58 22.96 -23.47
C SER A 226 -10.53 23.37 -22.43
N ARG A 227 -10.49 22.74 -21.25
CA ARG A 227 -9.45 23.01 -20.23
C ARG A 227 -8.06 22.65 -20.73
N VAL A 228 -7.90 21.45 -21.32
CA VAL A 228 -6.62 21.00 -21.89
C VAL A 228 -6.17 21.95 -23.03
N LYS A 229 -7.10 22.36 -23.89
CA LYS A 229 -6.81 23.32 -24.98
C LYS A 229 -6.38 24.68 -24.43
N GLY A 230 -7.10 25.19 -23.42
CA GLY A 230 -6.73 26.45 -22.76
C GLY A 230 -5.37 26.37 -22.07
N LEU A 231 -5.04 25.24 -21.40
CA LEU A 231 -3.70 25.02 -20.81
C LEU A 231 -2.60 25.04 -21.87
N VAL A 232 -2.81 24.35 -23.00
CA VAL A 232 -1.83 24.35 -24.11
C VAL A 232 -1.62 25.74 -24.65
N GLU A 233 -2.68 26.55 -24.77
CA GLU A 233 -2.60 27.94 -25.23
C GLU A 233 -1.85 28.84 -24.23
N ASP A 234 -2.09 28.68 -22.93
CA ASP A 234 -1.37 29.40 -21.88
C ASP A 234 0.13 29.07 -21.90
N VAL A 235 0.50 27.77 -22.01
CA VAL A 235 1.89 27.33 -22.12
C VAL A 235 2.57 27.92 -23.38
N LYS A 236 1.88 27.97 -24.51
CA LYS A 236 2.40 28.61 -25.75
C LYS A 236 2.60 30.10 -25.59
N LYS A 237 1.64 30.81 -24.98
CA LYS A 237 1.72 32.27 -24.76
C LYS A 237 2.83 32.64 -23.79
N HIS A 238 3.04 31.82 -22.76
CA HIS A 238 4.14 32.01 -21.79
C HIS A 238 5.51 31.77 -22.43
N GLY A 239 5.65 30.73 -23.25
CA GLY A 239 6.85 30.41 -24.04
C GLY A 239 8.03 29.79 -23.27
N ASN A 240 8.13 30.04 -21.98
CA ASN A 240 9.24 29.58 -21.12
C ASN A 240 8.85 28.44 -20.15
N VAL A 241 7.80 27.69 -20.47
CA VAL A 241 7.30 26.60 -19.64
C VAL A 241 7.88 25.26 -20.10
N ILE A 242 8.27 24.44 -19.12
CA ILE A 242 8.45 22.99 -19.26
C ILE A 242 7.37 22.34 -18.40
N LEU A 243 6.49 21.57 -19.01
CA LEU A 243 5.38 20.92 -18.33
C LEU A 243 5.83 19.52 -17.89
N PHE A 244 5.84 19.27 -16.58
CA PHE A 244 6.01 17.91 -16.04
C PHE A 244 4.63 17.25 -15.89
N ILE A 245 4.50 16.05 -16.47
CA ILE A 245 3.27 15.27 -16.44
C ILE A 245 3.60 13.92 -15.84
N ASP A 246 3.14 13.71 -14.59
CA ASP A 246 3.22 12.39 -13.99
C ASP A 246 2.13 11.48 -14.58
N GLU A 247 2.38 10.20 -14.63
CA GLU A 247 1.49 9.22 -15.27
C GLU A 247 1.03 9.65 -16.67
N VAL A 248 1.95 10.13 -17.50
CA VAL A 248 1.65 10.67 -18.85
C VAL A 248 0.84 9.70 -19.72
N HIS A 249 0.84 8.41 -19.43
CA HIS A 249 0.03 7.39 -20.08
C HIS A 249 -1.47 7.58 -19.88
N THR A 250 -1.91 8.20 -18.79
CA THR A 250 -3.33 8.48 -18.51
C THR A 250 -3.91 9.45 -19.53
N LEU A 251 -3.10 10.37 -20.05
CA LEU A 251 -3.50 11.28 -21.13
C LEU A 251 -3.61 10.60 -22.48
N VAL A 252 -2.94 9.46 -22.67
CA VAL A 252 -2.77 8.78 -23.97
C VAL A 252 -3.62 7.51 -24.05
N GLY A 253 -3.78 6.78 -22.94
CA GLY A 253 -4.28 5.41 -22.91
C GLY A 253 -5.80 5.23 -22.77
N VAL A 254 -6.56 6.29 -22.59
CA VAL A 254 -8.01 6.20 -22.38
C VAL A 254 -8.72 6.30 -23.73
N GLY A 255 -8.72 5.24 -24.53
CA GLY A 255 -9.24 5.32 -25.91
C GLY A 255 -9.96 4.11 -26.48
N ASP A 256 -10.08 2.98 -25.78
CA ASP A 256 -10.73 1.77 -26.33
C ASP A 256 -12.16 1.51 -25.82
N SER A 257 -12.69 2.33 -24.92
CA SER A 257 -14.11 2.30 -24.55
C SER A 257 -14.84 3.52 -25.16
N GLU A 258 -15.95 3.30 -25.84
CA GLU A 258 -16.86 4.34 -26.33
C GLU A 258 -17.22 5.29 -25.18
N GLY A 259 -16.67 6.52 -25.23
CA GLY A 259 -16.91 7.56 -24.22
C GLY A 259 -15.69 8.07 -23.43
N SER A 260 -14.49 7.52 -23.62
CA SER A 260 -13.31 7.93 -22.85
C SER A 260 -12.71 9.28 -23.30
N MET A 261 -12.28 10.09 -22.33
CA MET A 261 -11.67 11.42 -22.53
C MET A 261 -10.24 11.27 -23.10
N ASN A 262 -10.01 11.73 -24.32
CA ASN A 262 -8.72 11.55 -24.99
C ASN A 262 -7.96 12.88 -25.14
N ALA A 263 -7.24 13.30 -24.08
CA ALA A 263 -6.40 14.50 -24.11
C ALA A 263 -5.23 14.39 -25.09
N ALA A 264 -4.84 13.17 -25.45
CA ALA A 264 -3.76 12.93 -26.41
C ALA A 264 -4.02 13.61 -27.75
N ASN A 265 -5.24 13.62 -28.24
CA ASN A 265 -5.58 14.22 -29.53
C ASN A 265 -5.36 15.75 -29.56
N ILE A 266 -5.41 16.42 -28.40
CA ILE A 266 -5.15 17.85 -28.24
C ILE A 266 -3.64 18.11 -28.06
N LEU A 267 -2.96 17.28 -27.27
CA LEU A 267 -1.52 17.43 -27.01
C LEU A 267 -0.63 17.00 -28.18
N LYS A 268 -1.00 15.93 -28.91
CA LYS A 268 -0.22 15.41 -30.05
C LYS A 268 0.13 16.48 -31.10
N PRO A 269 -0.77 17.34 -31.58
CA PRO A 269 -0.43 18.40 -32.52
C PRO A 269 0.58 19.41 -31.95
N ALA A 270 0.42 19.82 -30.69
CA ALA A 270 1.29 20.78 -30.03
C ALA A 270 2.69 20.21 -29.80
N LEU A 271 2.80 18.94 -29.33
CA LEU A 271 4.06 18.19 -29.22
C LEU A 271 4.71 17.98 -30.59
N SER A 272 3.90 17.67 -31.62
CA SER A 272 4.42 17.39 -32.97
C SER A 272 5.02 18.64 -33.59
N ARG A 273 4.47 19.81 -33.35
CA ARG A 273 4.98 21.09 -33.86
C ARG A 273 6.09 21.67 -32.97
N GLY A 274 6.36 21.06 -31.80
CA GLY A 274 7.35 21.59 -30.85
C GLY A 274 6.93 22.89 -30.18
N GLU A 275 5.63 23.13 -30.08
CA GLU A 275 5.03 24.34 -29.49
C GLU A 275 5.05 24.30 -27.96
N ILE A 276 5.09 23.10 -27.39
CA ILE A 276 5.22 22.85 -25.95
C ILE A 276 6.38 21.88 -25.69
N GLN A 277 6.98 21.97 -24.50
CA GLN A 277 8.03 21.10 -24.04
C GLN A 277 7.55 20.36 -22.80
N VAL A 278 7.65 19.02 -22.81
CA VAL A 278 7.07 18.15 -21.78
C VAL A 278 8.14 17.19 -21.24
N ILE A 279 8.12 16.99 -19.93
CA ILE A 279 8.78 15.87 -19.25
C ILE A 279 7.65 14.93 -18.81
N GLY A 280 7.58 13.74 -19.38
CA GLY A 280 6.61 12.72 -18.96
C GLY A 280 7.23 11.77 -17.94
N ALA A 281 6.43 11.21 -17.03
CA ALA A 281 6.80 10.10 -16.17
C ALA A 281 5.79 8.96 -16.35
N THR A 282 6.25 7.71 -16.37
CA THR A 282 5.39 6.52 -16.51
C THR A 282 6.11 5.24 -16.08
N THR A 283 5.43 4.10 -16.09
CA THR A 283 6.03 2.78 -15.89
C THR A 283 6.51 2.15 -17.20
N PHE A 284 7.32 1.08 -17.13
CA PHE A 284 7.78 0.35 -18.33
C PHE A 284 6.62 -0.24 -19.13
N ASN A 285 5.64 -0.82 -18.44
CA ASN A 285 4.49 -1.47 -19.08
C ASN A 285 3.59 -0.45 -19.77
N GLU A 286 3.30 0.65 -19.11
CA GLU A 286 2.45 1.72 -19.63
C GLU A 286 3.12 2.46 -20.81
N TYR A 287 4.44 2.65 -20.75
CA TYR A 287 5.20 3.22 -21.87
C TYR A 287 5.06 2.38 -23.13
N ARG A 288 5.27 1.05 -23.02
CA ARG A 288 5.13 0.12 -24.17
C ARG A 288 3.71 0.08 -24.71
N LYS A 289 2.71 0.05 -23.80
CA LYS A 289 1.30 -0.08 -24.17
C LYS A 289 0.76 1.17 -24.86
N ASN A 290 1.11 2.36 -24.36
CA ASN A 290 0.43 3.61 -24.72
C ASN A 290 1.30 4.57 -25.56
N ILE A 291 2.63 4.61 -25.34
CA ILE A 291 3.52 5.59 -26.03
C ILE A 291 4.28 4.95 -27.17
N GLU A 292 4.88 3.79 -26.98
CA GLU A 292 5.70 3.11 -28.00
C GLU A 292 4.87 2.61 -29.19
N LYS A 293 3.60 2.23 -28.97
CA LYS A 293 2.69 1.84 -30.04
C LYS A 293 2.19 3.01 -30.89
N ASP A 294 2.26 4.24 -30.37
CA ASP A 294 1.85 5.44 -31.09
C ASP A 294 3.04 6.10 -31.80
N ALA A 295 3.14 5.90 -33.11
CA ALA A 295 4.26 6.39 -33.92
C ALA A 295 4.45 7.92 -33.87
N ALA A 296 3.41 8.71 -33.53
CA ALA A 296 3.50 10.16 -33.39
C ALA A 296 4.16 10.55 -32.07
N LEU A 297 3.86 9.85 -30.99
CA LEU A 297 4.43 10.08 -29.66
C LEU A 297 5.86 9.51 -29.55
N GLU A 298 6.09 8.29 -30.05
CA GLU A 298 7.41 7.66 -30.07
C GLU A 298 8.49 8.54 -30.73
N ARG A 299 8.13 9.25 -31.81
CA ARG A 299 9.02 10.19 -32.47
C ARG A 299 9.29 11.48 -31.71
N ARG A 300 8.54 11.77 -30.65
CA ARG A 300 8.62 13.01 -29.87
C ARG A 300 9.17 12.83 -28.47
N PHE A 301 8.87 11.69 -27.84
CA PHE A 301 9.43 11.35 -26.55
C PHE A 301 10.76 10.61 -26.68
N GLN A 302 11.66 10.89 -25.74
CA GLN A 302 12.91 10.16 -25.58
C GLN A 302 12.93 9.47 -24.22
N ALA A 303 12.97 8.16 -24.23
CA ALA A 303 13.01 7.34 -23.02
C ALA A 303 14.27 7.62 -22.18
N VAL A 304 14.06 7.81 -20.87
CA VAL A 304 15.09 7.88 -19.83
C VAL A 304 14.73 6.85 -18.78
N LYS A 305 15.52 5.79 -18.68
CA LYS A 305 15.29 4.74 -17.68
C LYS A 305 15.69 5.24 -16.30
N VAL A 306 14.79 5.12 -15.35
CA VAL A 306 15.00 5.43 -13.94
C VAL A 306 14.94 4.10 -13.17
N GLY A 307 16.10 3.62 -12.75
CA GLY A 307 16.22 2.38 -11.99
C GLY A 307 16.01 2.61 -10.50
N GLU A 308 15.80 1.52 -9.77
CA GLU A 308 15.83 1.52 -8.31
C GLU A 308 17.24 1.93 -7.84
N PRO A 309 17.37 2.85 -6.88
CA PRO A 309 18.67 3.25 -6.33
C PRO A 309 19.28 2.12 -5.50
N THR A 310 20.60 2.17 -5.32
CA THR A 310 21.29 1.23 -4.42
C THR A 310 20.94 1.52 -2.96
N ILE A 311 21.25 0.55 -2.07
CA ILE A 311 21.09 0.73 -0.62
C ILE A 311 21.90 1.96 -0.16
N GLU A 312 23.15 2.10 -0.64
CA GLU A 312 24.02 3.22 -0.29
C GLU A 312 23.47 4.56 -0.76
N ASP A 313 22.99 4.63 -2.02
CA ASP A 313 22.35 5.86 -2.53
C ASP A 313 21.10 6.21 -1.72
N THR A 314 20.28 5.21 -1.37
CA THR A 314 19.07 5.40 -0.57
C THR A 314 19.39 5.90 0.85
N ILE A 315 20.44 5.38 1.50
CA ILE A 315 20.90 5.89 2.79
C ILE A 315 21.28 7.37 2.69
N GLN A 316 21.95 7.78 1.62
CA GLN A 316 22.32 9.18 1.40
C GLN A 316 21.06 10.06 1.20
N VAL A 317 20.08 9.57 0.44
CA VAL A 317 18.80 10.27 0.26
C VAL A 317 18.10 10.45 1.60
N LEU A 318 17.94 9.39 2.39
CA LEU A 318 17.24 9.46 3.68
C LEU A 318 18.00 10.38 4.68
N ARG A 319 19.34 10.35 4.69
CA ARG A 319 20.14 11.29 5.50
C ARG A 319 19.88 12.75 5.13
N GLY A 320 19.65 13.03 3.85
CA GLY A 320 19.35 14.37 3.36
C GLY A 320 17.96 14.87 3.76
N ILE A 321 16.98 13.97 3.81
CA ILE A 321 15.57 14.33 4.06
C ILE A 321 15.12 14.09 5.51
N LYS A 322 15.87 13.33 6.33
CA LYS A 322 15.48 12.95 7.70
C LYS A 322 15.05 14.13 8.56
N LYS A 323 15.69 15.31 8.37
CA LYS A 323 15.40 16.50 9.15
C LYS A 323 13.95 16.96 9.00
N TYR A 324 13.35 16.82 7.81
CA TYR A 324 11.96 17.19 7.59
C TYR A 324 11.01 16.33 8.42
N TYR A 325 11.30 15.01 8.53
CA TYR A 325 10.53 14.09 9.37
C TYR A 325 10.77 14.30 10.85
N GLU A 326 12.03 14.58 11.26
CA GLU A 326 12.38 14.96 12.62
C GLU A 326 11.58 16.19 13.08
N ASP A 327 11.56 17.25 12.26
CA ASP A 327 10.88 18.51 12.56
C ASP A 327 9.34 18.33 12.56
N TYR A 328 8.79 17.53 11.64
CA TYR A 328 7.35 17.30 11.53
C TYR A 328 6.80 16.48 12.71
N HIS A 329 7.46 15.36 13.03
CA HIS A 329 7.03 14.45 14.10
C HIS A 329 7.59 14.80 15.47
N ARG A 330 8.47 15.80 15.58
CA ARG A 330 9.16 16.21 16.81
C ARG A 330 9.97 15.07 17.45
N VAL A 331 10.68 14.31 16.64
CA VAL A 331 11.47 13.14 17.04
C VAL A 331 12.91 13.28 16.57
N LYS A 332 13.80 12.41 17.07
CA LYS A 332 15.20 12.38 16.67
C LYS A 332 15.55 11.06 16.00
N VAL A 333 16.11 11.11 14.78
CA VAL A 333 16.52 9.95 14.00
C VAL A 333 18.04 9.88 13.91
N SER A 334 18.65 8.86 14.51
CA SER A 334 20.09 8.65 14.37
C SER A 334 20.43 8.13 12.96
N ASP A 335 21.68 8.35 12.51
CA ASP A 335 22.16 7.82 11.24
C ASP A 335 22.12 6.30 11.19
N PHE A 336 22.30 5.65 12.33
CA PHE A 336 22.13 4.21 12.46
C PHE A 336 20.68 3.77 12.17
N MET A 337 19.67 4.52 12.65
CA MET A 337 18.26 4.22 12.35
C MET A 337 17.93 4.42 10.88
N VAL A 338 18.53 5.43 10.22
CA VAL A 338 18.40 5.61 8.77
C VAL A 338 18.94 4.39 8.02
N GLU A 339 20.13 3.91 8.35
CA GLU A 339 20.71 2.70 7.74
C GLU A 339 19.83 1.48 8.00
N ARG A 340 19.35 1.31 9.23
CA ARG A 340 18.45 0.20 9.58
C ARG A 340 17.14 0.27 8.82
N ALA A 341 16.52 1.45 8.67
CA ALA A 341 15.28 1.62 7.90
C ALA A 341 15.45 1.17 6.44
N VAL A 342 16.56 1.54 5.78
CA VAL A 342 16.85 1.12 4.40
C VAL A 342 17.07 -0.39 4.31
N VAL A 343 17.93 -0.95 5.18
CA VAL A 343 18.25 -2.39 5.16
C VAL A 343 17.01 -3.24 5.47
N LEU A 344 16.21 -2.83 6.46
CA LEU A 344 15.00 -3.55 6.85
C LEU A 344 13.91 -3.45 5.77
N SER A 345 13.73 -2.26 5.16
CA SER A 345 12.78 -2.10 4.06
C SER A 345 13.14 -2.95 2.85
N GLU A 346 14.43 -3.00 2.48
CA GLU A 346 14.89 -3.86 1.37
C GLU A 346 14.68 -5.35 1.67
N ARG A 347 14.82 -5.74 2.92
CA ARG A 347 14.71 -7.13 3.33
C ARG A 347 13.26 -7.61 3.46
N TYR A 348 12.38 -6.79 4.04
CA TYR A 348 11.05 -7.20 4.47
C TYR A 348 9.92 -6.66 3.58
N ILE A 349 10.15 -5.58 2.81
CA ILE A 349 9.15 -4.96 1.93
C ILE A 349 9.54 -5.24 0.48
N LEU A 350 8.95 -6.30 -0.11
CA LEU A 350 9.34 -6.80 -1.44
C LEU A 350 8.37 -6.35 -2.56
N ASP A 351 7.24 -5.77 -2.22
CA ASP A 351 6.21 -5.31 -3.16
C ASP A 351 6.36 -3.85 -3.58
N ARG A 352 7.31 -3.13 -2.99
CA ARG A 352 7.63 -1.72 -3.26
C ARG A 352 9.12 -1.54 -3.56
N PHE A 353 9.48 -0.38 -4.11
CA PHE A 353 10.84 -0.07 -4.54
C PHE A 353 11.49 1.01 -3.67
N LEU A 354 12.82 0.97 -3.58
CA LEU A 354 13.60 2.05 -2.99
C LEU A 354 13.55 3.30 -3.91
N PRO A 355 13.61 4.53 -3.37
CA PRO A 355 13.74 4.86 -1.94
C PRO A 355 12.40 4.91 -1.20
N ASP A 356 11.26 4.89 -1.90
CA ASP A 356 9.91 5.14 -1.38
C ASP A 356 9.57 4.27 -0.16
N LYS A 357 9.76 2.94 -0.28
CA LYS A 357 9.52 2.00 0.82
C LYS A 357 10.33 2.29 2.09
N ALA A 358 11.54 2.85 1.94
CA ALA A 358 12.39 3.19 3.09
C ALA A 358 12.00 4.53 3.69
N ILE A 359 11.54 5.47 2.86
CA ILE A 359 11.00 6.77 3.28
C ILE A 359 9.71 6.55 4.07
N ASP A 360 8.76 5.79 3.51
CA ASP A 360 7.49 5.48 4.17
C ASP A 360 7.72 4.76 5.51
N LEU A 361 8.65 3.78 5.54
CA LEU A 361 8.99 3.06 6.77
C LEU A 361 9.55 4.01 7.84
N LEU A 362 10.39 4.96 7.45
CA LEU A 362 10.95 5.94 8.37
C LEU A 362 9.89 6.91 8.88
N ASP A 363 9.02 7.41 7.98
CA ASP A 363 7.94 8.34 8.31
C ASP A 363 6.96 7.72 9.32
N GLU A 364 6.50 6.49 9.05
CA GLU A 364 5.58 5.79 9.94
C GLU A 364 6.23 5.39 11.26
N ALA A 365 7.54 5.07 11.27
CA ALA A 365 8.30 4.84 12.51
C ALA A 365 8.45 6.13 13.34
N CYS A 366 8.65 7.28 12.70
CA CYS A 366 8.66 8.60 13.37
C CYS A 366 7.28 8.92 13.95
N SER A 367 6.21 8.66 13.21
CA SER A 367 4.82 8.80 13.68
C SER A 367 4.54 7.91 14.89
N THR A 368 4.95 6.65 14.84
CA THR A 368 4.81 5.70 15.97
C THR A 368 5.56 6.20 17.22
N ALA A 369 6.79 6.67 17.03
CA ALA A 369 7.61 7.21 18.13
C ALA A 369 6.97 8.46 18.75
N SER A 370 6.39 9.34 17.93
CA SER A 370 5.64 10.52 18.39
C SER A 370 4.40 10.14 19.18
N LEU A 371 3.60 9.18 18.71
CA LEU A 371 2.37 8.70 19.38
C LEU A 371 2.66 7.99 20.72
N GLU A 372 3.78 7.28 20.82
CA GLU A 372 4.19 6.58 22.04
C GLU A 372 4.89 7.51 23.04
N CYS A 373 5.24 8.74 22.65
CA CYS A 373 5.92 9.71 23.51
C CYS A 373 4.93 10.37 24.51
N ALA A 374 4.94 9.88 25.75
CA ALA A 374 4.10 10.45 26.82
C ALA A 374 4.42 11.92 27.09
N ALA A 375 5.71 12.32 26.99
CA ALA A 375 6.15 13.70 27.21
C ALA A 375 5.57 14.66 26.15
N GLN A 376 5.47 14.23 24.88
CA GLN A 376 4.86 15.02 23.81
C GLN A 376 3.35 15.20 24.04
N THR A 377 2.66 14.14 24.44
CA THR A 377 1.23 14.20 24.78
C THR A 377 0.96 15.14 25.97
N GLU A 378 1.83 15.12 26.99
CA GLU A 378 1.72 16.02 28.13
C GLU A 378 2.03 17.46 27.75
N TYR A 379 3.07 17.69 26.94
CA TYR A 379 3.44 19.02 26.42
C TYR A 379 2.29 19.65 25.61
N ASP A 380 1.65 18.89 24.72
CA ASP A 380 0.54 19.38 23.89
C ASP A 380 -0.70 19.74 24.76
N LYS A 381 -0.97 18.99 25.85
CA LYS A 381 -2.01 19.35 26.82
C LYS A 381 -1.68 20.67 27.54
N LEU A 382 -0.44 20.79 28.02
CA LEU A 382 0.00 22.03 28.68
C LEU A 382 -0.02 23.23 27.72
N ALA A 383 0.31 23.03 26.46
CA ALA A 383 0.23 24.06 25.43
C ALA A 383 -1.20 24.52 25.17
N ALA A 384 -2.16 23.59 25.12
CA ALA A 384 -3.57 23.89 24.98
C ALA A 384 -4.12 24.65 26.20
N ASP A 385 -3.76 24.22 27.42
CA ASP A 385 -4.14 24.88 28.67
C ASP A 385 -3.54 26.32 28.71
N ARG A 386 -2.29 26.49 28.31
CA ARG A 386 -1.65 27.81 28.22
C ARG A 386 -2.38 28.73 27.26
N GLU A 387 -2.74 28.21 26.05
CA GLU A 387 -3.47 29.02 25.07
C GLU A 387 -4.83 29.44 25.57
N GLU A 388 -5.58 28.55 26.25
CA GLU A 388 -6.85 28.88 26.89
C GLU A 388 -6.70 30.00 27.93
N LYS A 389 -5.67 29.90 28.79
CA LYS A 389 -5.35 30.91 29.81
C LYS A 389 -4.90 32.24 29.19
N GLN A 390 -4.17 32.21 28.07
CA GLN A 390 -3.77 33.41 27.34
C GLN A 390 -4.97 34.11 26.70
N ARG A 391 -5.95 33.36 26.18
CA ARG A 391 -7.21 33.93 25.70
C ARG A 391 -8.00 34.58 26.84
N ALA A 392 -8.17 33.88 27.96
CA ALA A 392 -8.83 34.41 29.15
C ALA A 392 -8.13 35.67 29.68
N LEU A 393 -6.78 35.72 29.62
CA LEU A 393 -6.02 36.89 30.00
C LEU A 393 -6.25 38.08 29.05
N SER A 394 -6.35 37.82 27.73
CA SER A 394 -6.67 38.85 26.74
C SER A 394 -8.05 39.45 26.94
N ASP A 395 -9.03 38.62 27.33
CA ASP A 395 -10.41 39.07 27.60
C ASP A 395 -10.47 39.94 28.88
N VAL A 396 -9.66 39.63 29.91
CA VAL A 396 -9.56 40.43 31.13
C VAL A 396 -8.84 41.76 30.87
N ILE A 397 -7.85 41.79 29.97
CA ILE A 397 -7.12 43.03 29.61
C ILE A 397 -7.94 43.96 28.73
N ASN A 398 -8.78 43.39 27.85
CA ASN A 398 -9.66 44.12 26.93
C ASN A 398 -11.13 43.84 27.27
N PRO A 399 -11.64 44.38 28.41
CA PRO A 399 -13.03 44.16 28.79
C PRO A 399 -13.96 44.88 27.80
N GLU A 400 -15.20 44.38 27.64
CA GLU A 400 -16.26 45.06 26.88
C GLU A 400 -16.48 46.50 27.39
N GLU A 401 -16.89 47.42 26.53
CA GLU A 401 -17.01 48.86 26.83
C GLU A 401 -17.73 49.12 28.16
N GLY A 402 -17.02 49.58 29.17
CA GLY A 402 -17.54 50.00 30.47
C GLY A 402 -17.28 49.09 31.64
N ALA A 403 -16.53 47.98 31.51
CA ALA A 403 -16.11 47.14 32.64
C ALA A 403 -14.72 47.50 33.17
N GLU A 404 -14.54 47.49 34.49
CA GLU A 404 -13.23 47.70 35.11
C GLU A 404 -12.33 46.46 34.95
N ILE A 405 -10.99 46.71 34.78
CA ILE A 405 -10.01 45.65 34.68
C ILE A 405 -9.85 44.95 36.03
N ASP A 406 -10.07 43.62 36.06
CA ASP A 406 -9.81 42.80 37.24
C ASP A 406 -8.31 42.48 37.36
N TYR A 407 -7.60 43.34 38.10
CA TYR A 407 -6.13 43.19 38.32
C TYR A 407 -5.78 41.93 39.10
N GLN A 408 -6.68 41.45 40.01
CA GLN A 408 -6.41 40.26 40.78
C GLN A 408 -6.49 39.00 39.88
N ARG A 409 -7.51 38.92 39.07
CA ARG A 409 -7.67 37.85 38.10
C ARG A 409 -6.58 37.84 37.03
N MET A 410 -6.13 39.01 36.58
CA MET A 410 -5.00 39.17 35.69
C MET A 410 -3.70 38.65 36.32
N ALA A 411 -3.44 38.92 37.59
CA ALA A 411 -2.25 38.44 38.29
C ALA A 411 -2.25 36.91 38.49
N GLU A 412 -3.41 36.35 38.83
CA GLU A 412 -3.62 34.89 38.92
C GLU A 412 -3.32 34.21 37.61
N LEU A 413 -3.95 34.65 36.50
CA LEU A 413 -3.75 34.07 35.17
C LEU A 413 -2.29 34.17 34.71
N LYS A 414 -1.62 35.29 34.95
CA LYS A 414 -0.19 35.41 34.64
C LYS A 414 0.68 34.44 35.43
N SER A 415 0.36 34.23 36.71
CA SER A 415 1.06 33.24 37.56
C SER A 415 0.82 31.80 37.09
N GLU A 416 -0.40 31.49 36.68
CA GLU A 416 -0.74 30.16 36.11
C GLU A 416 -0.01 29.93 34.79
N ILE A 417 0.00 30.90 33.86
CA ILE A 417 0.73 30.84 32.58
C ILE A 417 2.23 30.60 32.84
N ALA A 418 2.86 31.35 33.74
CA ALA A 418 4.28 31.20 34.08
C ALA A 418 4.60 29.79 34.60
N ARG A 419 3.72 29.19 35.44
CA ARG A 419 3.88 27.81 35.91
C ARG A 419 3.72 26.76 34.77
N LEU A 420 2.80 26.98 33.84
CA LEU A 420 2.65 26.13 32.66
C LEU A 420 3.89 26.20 31.77
N GLU A 421 4.41 27.40 31.54
CA GLU A 421 5.63 27.61 30.75
C GLU A 421 6.84 26.92 31.38
N GLU A 422 7.05 27.04 32.69
CA GLU A 422 8.13 26.34 33.39
C GLU A 422 8.04 24.82 33.24
N ARG A 423 6.83 24.26 33.33
CA ARG A 423 6.60 22.81 33.10
C ARG A 423 6.83 22.43 31.65
N MET A 424 6.40 23.27 30.70
CA MET A 424 6.64 23.05 29.27
C MET A 424 8.12 23.08 28.93
N ASP A 425 8.89 24.02 29.52
CA ASP A 425 10.33 24.11 29.32
C ASP A 425 11.05 22.86 29.87
N ALA A 426 10.63 22.35 31.03
CA ALA A 426 11.18 21.12 31.60
C ALA A 426 10.91 19.87 30.73
N LEU A 427 9.78 19.84 30.03
CA LEU A 427 9.41 18.71 29.15
C LEU A 427 9.89 18.89 27.72
N HIS A 428 10.31 20.09 27.32
CA HIS A 428 10.59 20.46 25.94
C HIS A 428 11.56 19.47 25.25
N ASP A 429 12.70 19.17 25.89
CA ASP A 429 13.70 18.28 25.29
C ASP A 429 13.18 16.85 25.12
N ALA A 430 12.45 16.33 26.11
CA ALA A 430 11.83 15.01 26.03
C ALA A 430 10.69 14.94 25.01
N ALA A 431 9.95 16.05 24.81
CA ALA A 431 8.82 16.13 23.90
C ALA A 431 9.23 16.34 22.43
N PHE A 432 10.38 17.01 22.18
CA PHE A 432 10.82 17.38 20.83
C PHE A 432 12.01 16.56 20.31
N ASN A 433 12.67 15.79 21.16
CA ASN A 433 13.84 14.98 20.80
C ASN A 433 13.69 13.51 21.18
N SER A 434 12.45 12.99 21.21
CA SER A 434 12.21 11.56 21.46
C SER A 434 12.92 10.71 20.40
N PRO A 435 13.78 9.73 20.80
CA PRO A 435 14.55 8.97 19.82
C PRO A 435 13.68 7.93 19.13
N VAL A 436 13.78 7.85 17.81
CA VAL A 436 13.26 6.73 17.03
C VAL A 436 14.15 5.52 17.30
N THR A 437 13.54 4.38 17.64
CA THR A 437 14.21 3.13 17.99
C THR A 437 13.98 2.04 16.95
N GLU A 438 14.78 0.98 16.99
CA GLU A 438 14.57 -0.20 16.13
C GLU A 438 13.21 -0.88 16.40
N ASP A 439 12.66 -0.68 17.61
CA ASP A 439 11.33 -1.17 17.97
C ASP A 439 10.23 -0.53 17.16
N HIS A 440 10.33 0.76 16.91
CA HIS A 440 9.35 1.47 16.09
C HIS A 440 9.40 0.98 14.64
N LEU A 441 10.59 0.81 14.06
CA LEU A 441 10.75 0.23 12.72
C LEU A 441 10.17 -1.20 12.65
N ALA A 442 10.43 -2.02 13.68
CA ALA A 442 9.97 -3.39 13.73
C ALA A 442 8.43 -3.49 13.82
N LYS A 443 7.79 -2.63 14.61
CA LYS A 443 6.31 -2.56 14.71
C LYS A 443 5.67 -2.21 13.37
N VAL A 444 6.24 -1.24 12.64
CA VAL A 444 5.73 -0.87 11.32
C VAL A 444 5.88 -2.01 10.32
N ILE A 445 7.03 -2.70 10.33
CA ILE A 445 7.24 -3.88 9.47
C ILE A 445 6.25 -4.99 9.83
N GLU A 446 5.95 -5.21 11.11
CA GLU A 446 4.93 -6.17 11.54
C GLU A 446 3.55 -5.82 10.97
N LEU A 447 3.16 -4.55 11.04
CA LEU A 447 1.88 -4.08 10.48
C LEU A 447 1.79 -4.32 8.96
N TRP A 448 2.87 -4.08 8.22
CA TRP A 448 2.85 -4.18 6.76
C TRP A 448 3.05 -5.60 6.24
N SER A 449 3.94 -6.36 6.86
CA SER A 449 4.35 -7.69 6.38
C SER A 449 3.76 -8.85 7.18
N GLY A 450 3.17 -8.57 8.35
CA GLY A 450 2.71 -9.59 9.31
C GLY A 450 3.85 -10.35 10.00
N ILE A 451 5.10 -9.89 9.89
CA ILE A 451 6.27 -10.51 10.53
C ILE A 451 6.40 -9.94 11.95
N PRO A 452 6.33 -10.77 13.01
CA PRO A 452 6.40 -10.28 14.39
C PRO A 452 7.61 -9.39 14.66
N ALA A 453 7.42 -8.27 15.38
CA ALA A 453 8.48 -7.31 15.71
C ALA A 453 9.65 -7.95 16.46
N SER A 454 9.38 -8.96 17.30
CA SER A 454 10.41 -9.75 17.98
C SER A 454 11.40 -10.39 17.01
N LYS A 455 10.95 -10.83 15.83
CA LYS A 455 11.78 -11.47 14.81
C LYS A 455 12.59 -10.48 13.97
N VAL A 456 12.11 -9.26 13.85
CA VAL A 456 12.87 -8.19 13.17
C VAL A 456 14.10 -7.79 14.00
N LYS A 457 13.99 -7.84 15.34
CA LYS A 457 15.04 -7.44 16.29
C LYS A 457 16.06 -8.52 16.61
N GLU A 458 15.60 -9.77 16.80
CA GLU A 458 16.52 -10.86 17.16
C GLU A 458 17.50 -11.13 16.03
N SER A 459 18.76 -11.31 16.39
CA SER A 459 19.71 -11.83 15.43
C SER A 459 19.19 -13.20 14.99
N GLU A 460 18.77 -13.33 13.72
CA GLU A 460 18.30 -14.59 13.13
C GLU A 460 19.25 -15.76 13.41
N LEU A 461 20.52 -15.45 13.67
CA LEU A 461 21.57 -16.43 14.00
C LEU A 461 21.26 -17.18 15.28
N GLN A 462 20.66 -16.55 16.29
CA GLN A 462 20.38 -17.17 17.58
C GLN A 462 19.18 -18.13 17.49
N LYS A 463 18.10 -17.70 16.84
CA LYS A 463 16.94 -18.60 16.58
C LYS A 463 17.28 -19.79 15.69
N VAL A 464 18.12 -19.56 14.67
CA VAL A 464 18.59 -20.65 13.79
C VAL A 464 19.57 -21.60 14.54
N ALA A 465 20.27 -21.11 15.55
CA ALA A 465 21.10 -21.97 16.42
C ALA A 465 20.22 -22.90 17.27
N ASP A 466 19.12 -22.38 17.82
CA ASP A 466 18.23 -23.12 18.73
C ASP A 466 17.17 -23.97 18.00
N LEU A 467 17.01 -23.77 16.68
CA LEU A 467 16.02 -24.47 15.85
C LEU A 467 16.07 -25.99 15.99
N GLU A 468 17.28 -26.57 16.00
CA GLU A 468 17.49 -28.00 16.14
C GLU A 468 16.89 -28.54 17.44
N ILE A 469 17.10 -27.82 18.55
CA ILE A 469 16.60 -28.19 19.88
C ILE A 469 15.08 -28.11 19.93
N GLY A 470 14.51 -27.06 19.36
CA GLY A 470 13.04 -26.86 19.27
C GLY A 470 12.37 -27.98 18.48
N LEU A 471 12.91 -28.29 17.29
CA LEU A 471 12.38 -29.35 16.44
C LEU A 471 12.44 -30.72 17.10
N LYS A 472 13.58 -31.11 17.78
CA LYS A 472 13.74 -32.40 18.45
C LYS A 472 12.79 -32.62 19.61
N LYS A 473 12.28 -31.58 20.23
CA LYS A 473 11.28 -31.70 21.33
C LYS A 473 9.92 -32.22 20.82
N ARG A 474 9.57 -31.90 19.57
CA ARG A 474 8.24 -32.22 19.01
C ARG A 474 8.28 -33.31 17.96
N ILE A 475 9.38 -33.47 17.24
CA ILE A 475 9.56 -34.48 16.20
C ILE A 475 10.38 -35.67 16.76
N ILE A 476 9.66 -36.75 17.02
CA ILE A 476 10.22 -37.96 17.62
C ILE A 476 10.68 -38.93 16.55
N GLY A 477 11.86 -39.51 16.76
CA GLY A 477 12.37 -40.60 15.94
C GLY A 477 12.93 -40.20 14.57
N GLN A 478 13.17 -38.91 14.32
CA GLN A 478 13.67 -38.40 13.04
C GLN A 478 14.87 -37.45 13.22
N ASP A 479 15.75 -37.77 14.17
CA ASP A 479 16.88 -36.88 14.55
C ASP A 479 17.78 -36.51 13.36
N GLU A 480 18.07 -37.45 12.47
CA GLU A 480 18.91 -37.21 11.29
C GLU A 480 18.23 -36.27 10.28
N ALA A 481 16.91 -36.43 10.08
CA ALA A 481 16.11 -35.54 9.23
C ALA A 481 16.06 -34.13 9.82
N VAL A 482 15.83 -33.98 11.13
CA VAL A 482 15.85 -32.72 11.85
C VAL A 482 17.18 -32.00 11.73
N ASN A 483 18.30 -32.74 11.93
CA ASN A 483 19.66 -32.21 11.83
C ASN A 483 19.96 -31.70 10.41
N ALA A 484 19.57 -32.46 9.38
CA ALA A 484 19.76 -32.09 7.98
C ALA A 484 18.99 -30.82 7.63
N VAL A 485 17.71 -30.72 8.06
CA VAL A 485 16.84 -29.53 7.83
C VAL A 485 17.42 -28.31 8.57
N ALA A 486 17.74 -28.44 9.87
CA ALA A 486 18.30 -27.34 10.66
C ALA A 486 19.63 -26.82 10.07
N ALA A 487 20.52 -27.71 9.65
CA ALA A 487 21.77 -27.32 9.00
C ALA A 487 21.58 -26.60 7.67
N ALA A 488 20.67 -27.07 6.83
CA ALA A 488 20.38 -26.41 5.53
C ALA A 488 19.66 -25.06 5.69
N VAL A 489 18.72 -24.95 6.62
CA VAL A 489 18.09 -23.67 6.97
C VAL A 489 19.13 -22.68 7.49
N ARG A 490 20.04 -23.15 8.34
CA ARG A 490 21.16 -22.34 8.86
C ARG A 490 22.03 -21.80 7.71
N ARG A 491 22.44 -22.67 6.76
CA ARG A 491 23.23 -22.27 5.58
C ARG A 491 22.51 -21.22 4.73
N SER A 492 21.21 -21.39 4.48
CA SER A 492 20.39 -20.46 3.70
C SER A 492 20.25 -19.10 4.38
N ARG A 493 20.08 -19.06 5.70
CA ARG A 493 19.90 -17.80 6.45
C ARG A 493 21.20 -17.01 6.63
N ILE A 494 22.36 -17.67 6.75
CA ILE A 494 23.68 -17.01 6.86
C ILE A 494 24.09 -16.35 5.52
N ARG A 495 23.48 -16.76 4.39
CA ARG A 495 23.69 -16.17 3.05
C ARG A 495 25.17 -16.05 2.65
N LEU A 496 25.94 -17.10 2.78
CA LEU A 496 27.34 -17.13 2.31
C LEU A 496 27.46 -17.14 0.76
N SER A 497 26.37 -17.43 0.06
CA SER A 497 26.34 -17.44 -1.42
C SER A 497 25.80 -16.15 -1.99
N ALA A 498 26.43 -15.66 -3.07
CA ALA A 498 25.93 -14.49 -3.85
C ALA A 498 24.61 -14.78 -4.59
N LYS A 499 24.23 -16.05 -4.79
CA LYS A 499 22.97 -16.41 -5.44
C LYS A 499 21.83 -16.36 -4.44
N LYS A 500 20.84 -15.53 -4.75
CA LYS A 500 19.61 -15.35 -3.97
C LYS A 500 18.58 -16.39 -4.41
N ARG A 501 18.54 -17.55 -3.76
CA ARG A 501 17.57 -18.63 -4.04
C ARG A 501 16.97 -19.18 -2.74
N PRO A 502 15.73 -19.75 -2.78
CA PRO A 502 15.10 -20.34 -1.61
C PRO A 502 15.84 -21.57 -1.12
N ALA A 503 15.77 -21.87 0.19
CA ALA A 503 16.15 -23.16 0.71
C ALA A 503 15.17 -24.23 0.21
N SER A 504 15.67 -25.36 -0.25
CA SER A 504 14.86 -26.37 -0.93
C SER A 504 15.12 -27.79 -0.41
N PHE A 505 14.03 -28.51 -0.12
CA PHE A 505 14.07 -29.86 0.46
C PHE A 505 13.15 -30.80 -0.28
N ILE A 506 13.59 -32.07 -0.40
CA ILE A 506 12.70 -33.19 -0.74
C ILE A 506 12.61 -34.12 0.46
N PHE A 507 11.45 -34.30 1.05
CA PHE A 507 11.17 -35.21 2.15
C PHE A 507 10.68 -36.54 1.59
N VAL A 508 11.45 -37.61 1.77
CA VAL A 508 11.17 -38.94 1.24
C VAL A 508 10.95 -39.92 2.38
N GLY A 509 9.94 -40.76 2.26
CA GLY A 509 9.68 -41.80 3.27
C GLY A 509 8.24 -42.31 3.27
N PRO A 510 7.92 -43.31 4.06
CA PRO A 510 6.57 -43.88 4.16
C PRO A 510 5.52 -42.85 4.61
N THR A 511 4.25 -43.16 4.45
CA THR A 511 3.16 -42.34 4.99
C THR A 511 3.14 -42.40 6.52
N GLY A 512 2.80 -41.29 7.18
CA GLY A 512 2.63 -41.24 8.63
C GLY A 512 3.91 -41.23 9.47
N VAL A 513 5.09 -41.00 8.88
CA VAL A 513 6.37 -40.91 9.61
C VAL A 513 6.72 -39.51 10.13
N GLY A 514 5.86 -38.52 9.89
CA GLY A 514 6.05 -37.17 10.41
C GLY A 514 6.53 -36.13 9.38
N LYS A 515 6.57 -36.41 8.06
CA LYS A 515 7.00 -35.47 7.01
C LYS A 515 6.25 -34.13 7.09
N THR A 516 4.93 -34.17 7.03
CA THR A 516 4.09 -32.96 7.09
C THR A 516 4.10 -32.29 8.48
N GLU A 517 4.27 -33.11 9.52
CA GLU A 517 4.37 -32.57 10.89
C GLU A 517 5.66 -31.78 11.10
N LEU A 518 6.80 -32.27 10.57
CA LEU A 518 8.04 -31.48 10.59
C LEU A 518 7.88 -30.12 9.88
N VAL A 519 7.14 -30.06 8.78
CA VAL A 519 6.87 -28.79 8.09
C VAL A 519 6.08 -27.82 8.95
N LYS A 520 5.05 -28.30 9.66
CA LYS A 520 4.24 -27.46 10.56
C LYS A 520 5.08 -26.96 11.73
N VAL A 521 5.79 -27.85 12.42
CA VAL A 521 6.65 -27.49 13.55
C VAL A 521 7.76 -26.53 13.12
N LEU A 522 8.35 -26.74 11.92
CA LEU A 522 9.34 -25.83 11.34
C LEU A 522 8.73 -24.44 11.07
N SER A 523 7.48 -24.39 10.61
CA SER A 523 6.78 -23.13 10.42
C SER A 523 6.54 -22.39 11.74
N GLU A 524 6.12 -23.11 12.77
CA GLU A 524 5.90 -22.53 14.10
C GLU A 524 7.23 -22.02 14.72
N GLU A 525 8.30 -22.82 14.68
CA GLU A 525 9.59 -22.43 15.24
C GLU A 525 10.25 -21.25 14.50
N LEU A 526 10.09 -21.18 13.16
CA LEU A 526 10.67 -20.12 12.37
C LEU A 526 9.79 -18.84 12.35
N PHE A 527 8.46 -18.97 12.45
CA PHE A 527 7.53 -17.85 12.23
C PHE A 527 6.55 -17.61 13.38
N ASP A 528 6.69 -18.32 14.53
CA ASP A 528 5.84 -18.31 15.72
C ASP A 528 4.32 -18.53 15.42
N ASN A 529 4.01 -18.98 14.20
CA ASN A 529 2.65 -19.26 13.75
C ASN A 529 2.68 -20.32 12.63
N VAL A 530 1.59 -21.09 12.49
CA VAL A 530 1.38 -22.04 11.39
C VAL A 530 0.89 -21.35 10.11
N GLU A 531 0.30 -20.17 10.21
CA GLU A 531 -0.26 -19.43 9.08
C GLU A 531 0.70 -19.17 7.89
N PRO A 532 2.04 -19.02 8.06
CA PRO A 532 2.95 -18.88 6.94
C PRO A 532 3.14 -20.15 6.09
N LEU A 533 2.42 -21.24 6.38
CA LEU A 533 2.50 -22.46 5.58
C LEU A 533 1.56 -22.39 4.37
N ILE A 534 2.14 -22.29 3.17
CA ILE A 534 1.42 -22.39 1.89
C ILE A 534 1.49 -23.84 1.43
N ARG A 535 0.37 -24.58 1.55
CA ARG A 535 0.29 -25.97 1.11
C ARG A 535 -0.37 -26.06 -0.26
N LEU A 536 0.23 -26.83 -1.15
CA LEU A 536 -0.26 -27.20 -2.46
C LEU A 536 -0.22 -28.74 -2.57
N ASP A 537 -1.38 -29.37 -2.72
CA ASP A 537 -1.47 -30.82 -2.96
C ASP A 537 -1.34 -31.09 -4.47
N MET A 538 -0.29 -31.79 -4.85
CA MET A 538 0.01 -32.05 -6.25
C MET A 538 -0.99 -32.98 -6.92
N SER A 539 -1.85 -33.66 -6.15
CA SER A 539 -2.98 -34.43 -6.70
C SER A 539 -4.00 -33.53 -7.43
N GLU A 540 -4.07 -32.23 -7.06
CA GLU A 540 -4.94 -31.25 -7.73
C GLU A 540 -4.31 -30.67 -9.01
N PHE A 541 -3.01 -30.92 -9.23
CA PHE A 541 -2.20 -30.37 -10.33
C PHE A 541 -1.66 -31.43 -11.28
N MET A 542 -2.44 -32.48 -11.50
CA MET A 542 -2.10 -33.59 -12.43
C MET A 542 -2.36 -33.21 -13.90
N GLU A 543 -3.24 -32.26 -14.17
CA GLU A 543 -3.63 -31.86 -15.52
C GLU A 543 -2.91 -30.59 -15.97
N LYS A 544 -2.67 -30.47 -17.29
CA LYS A 544 -2.00 -29.31 -17.87
C LYS A 544 -2.67 -27.97 -17.56
N HIS A 545 -4.01 -27.96 -17.51
CA HIS A 545 -4.77 -26.73 -17.19
C HIS A 545 -4.64 -26.29 -15.73
N SER A 546 -4.27 -27.18 -14.85
CA SER A 546 -4.07 -26.85 -13.43
C SER A 546 -2.81 -25.99 -13.18
N VAL A 547 -1.85 -26.01 -14.11
CA VAL A 547 -0.62 -25.22 -14.02
C VAL A 547 -0.92 -23.71 -14.04
N SER A 548 -1.91 -23.28 -14.83
CA SER A 548 -2.36 -21.89 -14.86
C SER A 548 -2.93 -21.41 -13.52
N ARG A 549 -3.42 -22.30 -12.67
CA ARG A 549 -3.86 -21.95 -11.31
C ARG A 549 -2.70 -21.60 -10.39
N ILE A 550 -1.48 -22.06 -10.67
CA ILE A 550 -0.27 -21.76 -9.86
C ILE A 550 0.23 -20.35 -10.12
N ILE A 551 0.37 -19.97 -11.42
CA ILE A 551 0.97 -18.69 -11.85
C ILE A 551 -0.05 -17.68 -12.40
N GLY A 552 -1.33 -18.06 -12.57
CA GLY A 552 -2.38 -17.27 -13.21
C GLY A 552 -2.62 -17.68 -14.67
N SER A 553 -3.78 -17.33 -15.21
CA SER A 553 -4.15 -17.59 -16.60
C SER A 553 -3.59 -16.51 -17.53
N PRO A 554 -3.05 -16.86 -18.71
CA PRO A 554 -2.60 -15.87 -19.70
C PRO A 554 -3.76 -14.99 -20.20
N PRO A 555 -3.47 -13.77 -20.70
CA PRO A 555 -4.47 -12.89 -21.29
C PRO A 555 -5.29 -13.58 -22.37
N GLY A 556 -6.63 -13.47 -22.29
CA GLY A 556 -7.58 -14.05 -23.23
C GLY A 556 -8.14 -15.43 -22.86
N TYR A 557 -7.72 -16.01 -21.74
CA TYR A 557 -8.30 -17.25 -21.20
C TYR A 557 -9.27 -16.95 -20.06
N VAL A 558 -10.25 -17.84 -19.86
CA VAL A 558 -11.19 -17.77 -18.72
C VAL A 558 -10.39 -17.85 -17.41
N GLY A 559 -10.65 -16.89 -16.46
CA GLY A 559 -9.91 -16.79 -15.20
C GLY A 559 -8.66 -15.89 -15.26
N TYR A 560 -8.48 -15.06 -16.29
CA TYR A 560 -7.37 -14.10 -16.37
C TYR A 560 -7.35 -13.10 -15.19
N ASP A 561 -8.52 -12.71 -14.68
CA ASP A 561 -8.65 -11.81 -13.53
C ASP A 561 -8.33 -12.51 -12.19
N GLU A 562 -8.26 -13.84 -12.18
CA GLU A 562 -7.85 -14.61 -11.01
C GLU A 562 -6.31 -14.67 -10.94
N ALA A 563 -5.76 -14.10 -9.88
CA ALA A 563 -4.33 -14.18 -9.60
C ALA A 563 -3.90 -15.65 -9.34
N GLY A 564 -2.67 -16.01 -9.73
CA GLY A 564 -2.15 -17.35 -9.47
C GLY A 564 -2.12 -17.68 -7.97
N GLN A 565 -2.59 -18.86 -7.60
CA GLN A 565 -2.73 -19.26 -6.19
C GLN A 565 -1.41 -19.23 -5.42
N LEU A 566 -0.31 -19.67 -6.05
CA LEU A 566 1.01 -19.66 -5.43
C LEU A 566 1.62 -18.26 -5.45
N THR A 567 1.63 -17.62 -6.61
CA THR A 567 2.28 -16.32 -6.78
C THR A 567 1.66 -15.24 -5.91
N GLU A 568 0.34 -15.20 -5.80
CA GLU A 568 -0.35 -14.22 -4.96
C GLU A 568 -0.14 -14.47 -3.46
N LYS A 569 -0.17 -15.75 -3.02
CA LYS A 569 0.08 -16.10 -1.62
C LYS A 569 1.52 -15.75 -1.20
N VAL A 570 2.51 -16.06 -2.07
CA VAL A 570 3.91 -15.72 -1.78
C VAL A 570 4.16 -14.22 -1.85
N ARG A 571 3.52 -13.50 -2.77
CA ARG A 571 3.61 -12.05 -2.84
C ARG A 571 3.10 -11.37 -1.57
N ARG A 572 1.98 -11.86 -1.03
CA ARG A 572 1.41 -11.36 0.23
C ARG A 572 2.20 -11.78 1.45
N ARG A 573 2.85 -12.96 1.40
CA ARG A 573 3.62 -13.55 2.51
C ARG A 573 4.98 -14.04 2.02
N PRO A 574 5.93 -13.13 1.77
CA PRO A 574 7.24 -13.48 1.21
C PRO A 574 8.10 -14.33 2.17
N TYR A 575 7.82 -14.24 3.48
CA TYR A 575 8.41 -15.10 4.51
C TYR A 575 7.45 -16.25 4.81
N SER A 576 7.58 -17.38 4.10
CA SER A 576 6.67 -18.50 4.21
C SER A 576 7.37 -19.83 3.88
N ILE A 577 6.75 -20.94 4.30
CA ILE A 577 7.10 -22.26 3.82
C ILE A 577 6.11 -22.66 2.75
N VAL A 578 6.62 -23.05 1.59
CA VAL A 578 5.80 -23.57 0.51
C VAL A 578 5.96 -25.08 0.46
N LEU A 579 4.90 -25.79 0.78
CA LEU A 579 4.84 -27.24 0.79
C LEU A 579 4.15 -27.76 -0.49
N PHE A 580 4.88 -28.49 -1.29
CA PHE A 580 4.35 -29.28 -2.41
C PHE A 580 4.20 -30.73 -1.94
N ASP A 581 2.96 -31.11 -1.64
CA ASP A 581 2.67 -32.46 -1.11
C ASP A 581 2.47 -33.45 -2.27
N GLU A 582 3.05 -34.65 -2.18
CA GLU A 582 3.00 -35.74 -3.17
C GLU A 582 3.52 -35.31 -4.57
N ILE A 583 4.76 -34.79 -4.62
CA ILE A 583 5.38 -34.22 -5.83
C ILE A 583 5.41 -35.19 -7.03
N GLU A 584 5.43 -36.51 -6.78
CA GLU A 584 5.36 -37.55 -7.81
C GLU A 584 4.08 -37.52 -8.66
N LYS A 585 3.01 -36.85 -8.16
CA LYS A 585 1.73 -36.73 -8.88
C LYS A 585 1.66 -35.49 -9.76
N ALA A 586 2.58 -34.56 -9.61
CA ALA A 586 2.55 -33.27 -10.32
C ALA A 586 2.73 -33.42 -11.83
N HIS A 587 2.04 -32.60 -12.60
CA HIS A 587 2.25 -32.50 -14.06
C HIS A 587 3.68 -32.02 -14.37
N PRO A 588 4.34 -32.49 -15.45
CA PRO A 588 5.69 -32.06 -15.82
C PRO A 588 5.89 -30.53 -15.94
N ASP A 589 4.87 -29.78 -16.33
CA ASP A 589 4.96 -28.32 -16.41
C ASP A 589 5.08 -27.65 -15.04
N VAL A 590 4.55 -28.24 -13.97
CA VAL A 590 4.79 -27.79 -12.58
C VAL A 590 6.26 -27.94 -12.23
N MET A 591 6.90 -29.03 -12.68
CA MET A 591 8.35 -29.22 -12.46
C MET A 591 9.19 -28.14 -13.16
N ASN A 592 8.75 -27.65 -14.32
CA ASN A 592 9.45 -26.58 -15.02
C ASN A 592 9.34 -25.24 -14.26
N ILE A 593 8.18 -24.95 -13.64
CA ILE A 593 7.99 -23.77 -12.77
C ILE A 593 8.89 -23.87 -11.53
N LEU A 594 8.90 -25.05 -10.89
CA LEU A 594 9.74 -25.28 -9.72
C LEU A 594 11.23 -25.15 -10.06
N LEU A 595 11.68 -25.63 -11.22
CA LEU A 595 13.05 -25.45 -11.67
C LEU A 595 13.42 -23.96 -11.76
N GLN A 596 12.54 -23.14 -12.28
CA GLN A 596 12.77 -21.69 -12.34
C GLN A 596 12.88 -21.07 -10.94
N ILE A 597 12.00 -21.46 -10.01
CA ILE A 597 12.04 -21.00 -8.62
C ILE A 597 13.35 -21.40 -7.95
N LEU A 598 13.77 -22.67 -8.10
CA LEU A 598 14.97 -23.21 -7.48
C LEU A 598 16.28 -22.65 -8.06
N ASP A 599 16.26 -22.18 -9.31
CA ASP A 599 17.45 -21.65 -9.98
C ASP A 599 17.59 -20.13 -9.85
N GLU A 600 16.51 -19.41 -10.15
CA GLU A 600 16.50 -17.94 -10.20
C GLU A 600 15.96 -17.30 -8.90
N GLY A 601 15.30 -18.06 -8.03
CA GLY A 601 14.64 -17.54 -6.83
C GLY A 601 13.41 -16.67 -7.10
N ARG A 602 12.92 -16.62 -8.36
CA ARG A 602 11.78 -15.81 -8.78
C ARG A 602 11.07 -16.38 -9.98
N ILE A 603 9.79 -16.05 -10.11
CA ILE A 603 9.01 -16.36 -11.32
C ILE A 603 8.23 -15.13 -11.78
N THR A 604 7.85 -15.13 -13.06
CA THR A 604 6.96 -14.11 -13.61
C THR A 604 5.54 -14.68 -13.65
N ASP A 605 4.58 -13.97 -13.02
CA ASP A 605 3.17 -14.36 -13.07
C ASP A 605 2.55 -14.08 -14.45
N ALA A 606 1.31 -14.53 -14.65
CA ALA A 606 0.59 -14.31 -15.91
C ALA A 606 0.30 -12.82 -16.22
N GLN A 607 0.38 -11.94 -15.21
CA GLN A 607 0.24 -10.50 -15.37
C GLN A 607 1.57 -9.79 -15.66
N GLY A 608 2.67 -10.54 -15.81
CA GLY A 608 4.01 -10.02 -16.09
C GLY A 608 4.75 -9.50 -14.86
N ARG A 609 4.24 -9.71 -13.62
CA ARG A 609 4.89 -9.29 -12.39
C ARG A 609 5.89 -10.35 -11.94
N GLN A 610 7.06 -9.90 -11.47
CA GLN A 610 8.05 -10.79 -10.87
C GLN A 610 7.70 -11.03 -9.40
N VAL A 611 7.61 -12.30 -9.01
CA VAL A 611 7.39 -12.74 -7.64
C VAL A 611 8.65 -13.40 -7.12
N SER A 612 9.22 -12.87 -6.03
CA SER A 612 10.44 -13.39 -5.41
C SER A 612 10.12 -14.48 -4.40
N PHE A 613 10.89 -15.56 -4.48
CA PHE A 613 10.86 -16.70 -3.56
C PHE A 613 12.11 -16.77 -2.67
N GLU A 614 13.00 -15.76 -2.73
CA GLU A 614 14.29 -15.76 -2.05
C GLU A 614 14.21 -16.00 -0.54
N ASN A 615 13.13 -15.56 0.08
CA ASN A 615 12.90 -15.64 1.52
C ASN A 615 11.97 -16.81 1.91
N THR A 616 11.49 -17.60 0.94
CA THR A 616 10.67 -18.78 1.19
C THR A 616 11.54 -20.02 1.46
N ILE A 617 10.94 -21.02 2.09
CA ILE A 617 11.50 -22.37 2.19
C ILE A 617 10.62 -23.29 1.37
N ILE A 618 11.20 -23.94 0.37
CA ILE A 618 10.48 -24.87 -0.52
C ILE A 618 10.64 -26.29 0.02
N ILE A 619 9.54 -26.95 0.33
CA ILE A 619 9.53 -28.34 0.79
C ILE A 619 8.63 -29.14 -0.14
N MET A 620 9.17 -30.23 -0.66
CA MET A 620 8.46 -31.20 -1.49
C MET A 620 8.38 -32.53 -0.74
N THR A 621 7.22 -33.15 -0.64
CA THR A 621 7.10 -34.48 -0.05
C THR A 621 6.93 -35.55 -1.12
N SER A 622 7.48 -36.72 -0.88
CA SER A 622 7.30 -37.90 -1.73
C SER A 622 7.19 -39.18 -0.91
N ASN A 623 6.38 -40.11 -1.42
CA ASN A 623 6.25 -41.44 -0.89
C ASN A 623 7.11 -42.48 -1.69
N ALA A 624 7.90 -42.02 -2.66
CA ALA A 624 8.73 -42.84 -3.51
C ALA A 624 9.76 -43.64 -2.67
N GLY A 625 10.02 -44.87 -3.05
CA GLY A 625 10.98 -45.75 -2.37
C GLY A 625 10.49 -46.43 -1.10
N SER A 626 9.22 -46.19 -0.67
CA SER A 626 8.64 -46.81 0.52
C SER A 626 8.30 -48.31 0.36
N GLU A 627 8.18 -48.82 -0.88
CA GLU A 627 7.63 -50.16 -1.16
C GLU A 627 8.71 -51.26 -1.24
N ARG A 628 10.03 -50.94 -1.24
CA ARG A 628 11.07 -51.93 -1.41
C ARG A 628 11.93 -52.09 -0.15
N GLN A 629 11.49 -52.94 0.74
CA GLN A 629 12.35 -53.59 1.75
C GLN A 629 13.16 -54.69 1.09
N GLY A 630 14.30 -54.35 0.48
CA GLY A 630 15.29 -55.30 0.01
C GLY A 630 16.55 -55.21 0.89
N SER A 631 16.89 -56.32 1.53
CA SER A 631 18.12 -56.46 2.30
C SER A 631 19.36 -56.20 1.42
N ALA A 632 20.07 -55.11 1.67
CA ALA A 632 21.40 -54.89 1.10
C ALA A 632 22.45 -55.36 2.04
N LEU A 633 23.22 -56.40 1.63
CA LEU A 633 24.50 -56.80 2.22
C LEU A 633 25.58 -55.82 1.70
N GLY A 634 26.05 -54.90 2.53
CA GLY A 634 27.17 -54.02 2.22
C GLY A 634 27.81 -53.50 3.50
N PHE A 635 29.12 -53.73 3.62
CA PHE A 635 29.95 -53.25 4.73
C PHE A 635 30.38 -51.80 4.48
N ASP A 636 30.34 -50.93 5.51
CA ASP A 636 30.96 -49.60 5.59
C ASP A 636 30.12 -48.34 5.28
N LYS A 637 28.81 -48.38 5.04
CA LYS A 637 27.97 -47.16 5.03
C LYS A 637 27.00 -47.12 6.21
N THR A 638 26.72 -45.92 6.69
CA THR A 638 25.66 -45.76 7.72
C THR A 638 24.31 -46.19 7.13
N ARG A 639 23.39 -46.75 7.93
CA ARG A 639 22.03 -47.13 7.48
C ARG A 639 21.27 -45.98 6.85
N TYR A 640 21.61 -44.77 7.22
CA TYR A 640 20.99 -43.55 6.67
C TYR A 640 21.50 -43.25 5.25
N ASP A 641 22.82 -43.38 5.00
CA ASP A 641 23.41 -43.15 3.68
C ASP A 641 22.88 -44.15 2.64
N ASP A 642 22.71 -45.42 3.02
CA ASP A 642 22.10 -46.42 2.15
C ASP A 642 20.64 -46.14 1.86
N ALA A 643 19.88 -45.62 2.83
CA ALA A 643 18.49 -45.21 2.63
C ALA A 643 18.42 -43.98 1.73
N LYS A 644 19.34 -43.03 1.83
CA LYS A 644 19.44 -41.82 0.98
C LYS A 644 19.75 -42.22 -0.46
N ASP A 645 20.74 -43.09 -0.72
CA ASP A 645 21.06 -43.55 -2.07
C ASP A 645 19.87 -44.28 -2.74
N LYS A 646 19.11 -45.06 -1.98
CA LYS A 646 17.89 -45.71 -2.46
C LYS A 646 16.78 -44.72 -2.77
N ALA A 647 16.57 -43.72 -1.90
CA ALA A 647 15.61 -42.66 -2.09
C ALA A 647 15.94 -41.86 -3.35
N GLU A 648 17.21 -41.45 -3.54
CA GLU A 648 17.64 -40.74 -4.74
C GLU A 648 17.43 -41.58 -6.01
N THR A 649 17.72 -42.89 -5.96
CA THR A 649 17.48 -43.79 -7.09
C THR A 649 15.99 -43.86 -7.45
N SER A 650 15.11 -43.90 -6.44
CA SER A 650 13.66 -43.87 -6.66
C SER A 650 13.17 -42.55 -7.18
N LEU A 651 13.70 -41.42 -6.69
CA LEU A 651 13.39 -40.09 -7.17
C LEU A 651 13.77 -39.89 -8.65
N ARG A 652 14.90 -40.45 -9.09
CA ARG A 652 15.33 -40.40 -10.51
C ARG A 652 14.40 -41.11 -11.49
N GLN A 653 13.41 -41.88 -11.02
CA GLN A 653 12.41 -42.52 -11.89
C GLN A 653 11.39 -41.50 -12.43
N PHE A 654 11.11 -40.40 -11.70
CA PHE A 654 10.13 -39.40 -12.06
C PHE A 654 10.67 -37.96 -12.06
N LEU A 655 11.75 -37.66 -11.31
CA LEU A 655 12.43 -36.37 -11.35
C LEU A 655 13.65 -36.40 -12.26
N ARG A 656 13.78 -35.37 -13.11
CA ARG A 656 14.95 -35.24 -13.98
C ARG A 656 16.22 -35.01 -13.15
N PRO A 657 17.39 -35.49 -13.59
CA PRO A 657 18.67 -35.28 -12.87
C PRO A 657 18.98 -33.81 -12.62
N GLU A 658 18.62 -32.89 -13.55
CA GLU A 658 18.79 -31.47 -13.43
C GLU A 658 17.95 -30.86 -12.29
N PHE A 659 16.78 -31.41 -12.02
CA PHE A 659 15.92 -31.00 -10.90
C PHE A 659 16.56 -31.36 -9.56
N LEU A 660 16.99 -32.61 -9.42
CA LEU A 660 17.65 -33.09 -8.20
C LEU A 660 18.95 -32.33 -7.87
N ALA A 661 19.69 -31.90 -8.91
CA ALA A 661 20.91 -31.11 -8.74
C ALA A 661 20.65 -29.66 -8.24
N ARG A 662 19.40 -29.18 -8.27
CA ARG A 662 19.01 -27.85 -7.80
C ARG A 662 18.45 -27.86 -6.39
N VAL A 663 18.06 -29.01 -5.89
CA VAL A 663 17.56 -29.17 -4.52
C VAL A 663 18.74 -29.18 -3.54
N ASP A 664 18.63 -28.43 -2.44
CA ASP A 664 19.70 -28.27 -1.47
C ASP A 664 19.90 -29.55 -0.64
N GLU A 665 18.81 -30.26 -0.28
CA GLU A 665 18.91 -31.46 0.53
C GLU A 665 17.78 -32.47 0.27
N VAL A 666 18.11 -33.75 0.14
CA VAL A 666 17.16 -34.84 0.13
C VAL A 666 17.14 -35.45 1.54
N VAL A 667 16.01 -35.30 2.22
CA VAL A 667 15.85 -35.74 3.63
C VAL A 667 15.04 -37.03 3.68
N VAL A 668 15.61 -38.08 4.21
CA VAL A 668 14.99 -39.40 4.32
C VAL A 668 14.40 -39.61 5.71
N PHE A 669 13.12 -39.94 5.73
CA PHE A 669 12.40 -40.27 6.97
C PHE A 669 12.38 -41.77 7.18
N ARG A 670 12.84 -42.22 8.34
CA ARG A 670 12.83 -43.62 8.70
C ARG A 670 11.45 -44.09 9.18
N PRO A 671 11.11 -45.38 9.04
CA PRO A 671 9.95 -45.94 9.71
C PRO A 671 10.04 -45.73 11.22
N LEU A 672 8.91 -45.45 11.86
CA LEU A 672 8.85 -45.29 13.32
C LEU A 672 8.98 -46.63 14.02
N THR A 673 9.71 -46.66 15.13
CA THR A 673 9.78 -47.81 16.02
C THR A 673 8.64 -47.78 17.03
N GLU A 674 8.35 -48.88 17.69
CA GLU A 674 7.33 -48.94 18.75
C GLU A 674 7.63 -47.97 19.89
N ALA A 675 8.90 -47.84 20.31
CA ALA A 675 9.33 -46.85 21.29
C ALA A 675 9.16 -45.39 20.82
N ASP A 676 9.27 -45.10 19.50
CA ASP A 676 8.95 -43.79 18.95
C ASP A 676 7.46 -43.55 19.03
N MET A 677 6.63 -44.57 18.75
CA MET A 677 5.16 -44.44 18.82
C MET A 677 4.66 -44.21 20.25
N GLU A 678 5.25 -44.86 21.29
CA GLU A 678 4.94 -44.57 22.69
C GLU A 678 5.17 -43.08 23.01
N LYS A 679 6.30 -42.53 22.60
CA LYS A 679 6.59 -41.09 22.83
C LYS A 679 5.67 -40.17 22.06
N ILE A 680 5.27 -40.54 20.83
CA ILE A 680 4.31 -39.77 20.02
C ILE A 680 2.92 -39.83 20.67
N ALA A 681 2.52 -41.02 21.19
CA ALA A 681 1.26 -41.15 21.95
C ALA A 681 1.21 -40.19 23.17
N ALA A 682 2.34 -40.14 23.92
CA ALA A 682 2.44 -39.20 25.05
C ALA A 682 2.26 -37.73 24.63
N LEU A 683 2.87 -37.30 23.50
CA LEU A 683 2.69 -35.96 22.99
C LEU A 683 1.24 -35.68 22.56
N MET A 684 0.57 -36.64 21.92
CA MET A 684 -0.85 -36.50 21.51
C MET A 684 -1.77 -36.42 22.72
N LEU A 685 -1.53 -37.22 23.77
CA LEU A 685 -2.29 -37.15 25.01
C LEU A 685 -2.04 -35.84 25.80
N GLU A 686 -0.81 -35.31 25.76
CA GLU A 686 -0.49 -34.01 26.37
C GLU A 686 -1.21 -32.85 25.64
N GLU A 687 -1.38 -32.96 24.31
CA GLU A 687 -2.20 -32.02 23.53
C GLU A 687 -3.69 -32.11 23.94
N LEU A 688 -4.21 -33.32 24.08
CA LEU A 688 -5.58 -33.54 24.56
C LEU A 688 -5.78 -32.99 25.99
N LYS A 689 -4.80 -33.20 26.86
CA LYS A 689 -4.80 -32.66 28.24
C LYS A 689 -4.91 -31.15 28.28
N LYS A 690 -4.20 -30.44 27.37
CA LYS A 690 -4.32 -28.97 27.23
C LYS A 690 -5.74 -28.57 26.84
N GLY A 691 -6.32 -29.24 25.84
CA GLY A 691 -7.68 -28.96 25.40
C GLY A 691 -8.77 -29.22 26.48
N LEU A 692 -8.54 -30.23 27.33
CA LEU A 692 -9.42 -30.52 28.45
C LEU A 692 -9.21 -29.52 29.62
N ALA A 693 -7.99 -29.06 29.83
CA ALA A 693 -7.68 -28.05 30.86
C ALA A 693 -8.38 -26.70 30.59
N GLU A 694 -8.58 -26.31 29.31
CA GLU A 694 -9.39 -25.15 28.95
C GLU A 694 -10.87 -25.25 29.38
N ARG A 695 -11.32 -26.48 29.65
CA ARG A 695 -12.65 -26.79 30.17
C ARG A 695 -12.64 -27.10 31.67
N GLU A 696 -11.54 -26.78 32.40
CA GLU A 696 -11.34 -27.03 33.82
C GLU A 696 -11.31 -28.52 34.20
N ILE A 697 -11.09 -29.44 33.23
CA ILE A 697 -11.02 -30.89 33.44
C ILE A 697 -9.57 -31.33 33.54
N LYS A 698 -9.20 -31.98 34.62
CA LYS A 698 -7.89 -32.58 34.79
C LYS A 698 -7.85 -33.94 34.09
N PHE A 699 -6.86 -34.12 33.17
CA PHE A 699 -6.67 -35.39 32.46
C PHE A 699 -5.31 -35.98 32.79
N GLY A 700 -5.25 -37.29 33.02
CA GLY A 700 -4.04 -38.07 33.26
C GLY A 700 -4.14 -39.45 32.61
N TRP A 701 -2.98 -40.13 32.50
CA TRP A 701 -2.88 -41.48 31.92
C TRP A 701 -1.71 -42.26 32.51
N ASP A 702 -1.78 -43.59 32.43
CA ASP A 702 -0.71 -44.51 32.80
C ASP A 702 0.17 -44.88 31.62
N ASP A 703 1.43 -45.31 31.87
CA ASP A 703 2.35 -45.79 30.85
C ASP A 703 1.80 -47.00 30.07
N GLY A 704 0.92 -47.81 30.68
CA GLY A 704 0.23 -48.92 30.03
C GLY A 704 -0.59 -48.49 28.83
N VAL A 705 -1.29 -47.35 28.95
CA VAL A 705 -2.09 -46.76 27.86
C VAL A 705 -1.21 -46.43 26.65
N LEU A 706 -0.01 -45.88 26.91
CA LEU A 706 0.91 -45.52 25.82
C LEU A 706 1.42 -46.77 25.09
N ARG A 707 1.81 -47.80 25.83
CA ARG A 707 2.30 -49.06 25.25
C ARG A 707 1.20 -49.78 24.48
N LEU A 708 0.00 -49.90 25.04
CA LEU A 708 -1.13 -50.52 24.36
C LEU A 708 -1.47 -49.83 23.06
N ALA A 709 -1.57 -48.49 23.08
CA ALA A 709 -1.86 -47.70 21.88
C ALA A 709 -0.73 -47.85 20.82
N ALA A 710 0.55 -47.84 21.27
CA ALA A 710 1.67 -48.02 20.36
C ALA A 710 1.68 -49.42 19.74
N THR A 711 1.46 -50.48 20.53
CA THR A 711 1.44 -51.88 20.06
C THR A 711 0.27 -52.14 19.12
N GLU A 712 -0.96 -51.60 19.40
CA GLU A 712 -2.12 -51.70 18.51
C GLU A 712 -1.88 -50.99 17.18
N ALA A 713 -1.18 -49.85 17.19
CA ALA A 713 -0.86 -49.11 15.98
C ALA A 713 0.37 -49.60 15.23
N TYR A 714 1.28 -50.32 15.89
CA TYR A 714 2.52 -50.82 15.31
C TYR A 714 2.24 -51.97 14.34
N GLY A 715 2.89 -51.95 13.19
CA GLY A 715 2.68 -52.97 12.13
C GLY A 715 1.63 -52.58 11.09
N HIS A 716 0.85 -51.55 11.32
CA HIS A 716 -0.02 -50.95 10.31
C HIS A 716 0.75 -50.03 9.33
N LYS A 717 0.25 -49.90 8.11
CA LYS A 717 0.97 -49.21 7.00
C LYS A 717 1.07 -47.70 7.13
N SER A 718 0.25 -47.04 7.98
CA SER A 718 0.13 -45.59 8.03
C SER A 718 0.82 -44.93 9.23
N GLY A 719 1.57 -45.68 10.03
CA GLY A 719 2.44 -45.14 11.10
C GLY A 719 1.69 -44.30 12.14
N ALA A 720 2.14 -43.09 12.40
CA ALA A 720 1.53 -42.19 13.41
C ALA A 720 0.06 -41.80 13.09
N ARG A 721 -0.41 -41.98 11.86
CA ARG A 721 -1.86 -41.78 11.54
C ARG A 721 -2.69 -42.90 12.15
N ASP A 722 -2.21 -44.12 12.14
CA ASP A 722 -2.90 -45.24 12.76
C ASP A 722 -2.91 -45.09 14.28
N LEU A 723 -1.81 -44.64 14.89
CA LEU A 723 -1.74 -44.29 16.30
C LEU A 723 -2.80 -43.20 16.69
N ARG A 724 -2.93 -42.15 15.89
CA ARG A 724 -3.98 -41.13 16.11
C ARG A 724 -5.38 -41.73 16.05
N ASN A 725 -5.63 -42.64 15.10
CA ASN A 725 -6.93 -43.30 14.99
C ASN A 725 -7.21 -44.22 16.19
N VAL A 726 -6.21 -44.91 16.73
CA VAL A 726 -6.31 -45.72 17.94
C VAL A 726 -6.64 -44.84 19.15
N LEU A 727 -5.85 -43.79 19.39
CA LEU A 727 -6.10 -42.84 20.48
C LEU A 727 -7.45 -42.17 20.39
N ARG A 728 -7.86 -41.76 19.17
CA ARG A 728 -9.19 -41.20 18.96
C ARG A 728 -10.27 -42.17 19.39
N ARG A 729 -10.22 -43.40 18.90
CA ARG A 729 -11.26 -44.41 19.14
C ARG A 729 -11.25 -44.92 20.57
N ARG A 730 -10.07 -45.06 21.23
CA ARG A 730 -9.94 -45.63 22.56
C ARG A 730 -9.93 -44.63 23.71
N VAL A 731 -9.62 -43.35 23.41
CA VAL A 731 -9.52 -42.27 24.42
C VAL A 731 -10.45 -41.11 24.14
N GLU A 732 -10.32 -40.46 22.94
CA GLU A 732 -11.07 -39.24 22.66
C GLU A 732 -12.58 -39.47 22.54
N ASP A 733 -13.01 -40.47 21.75
CA ASP A 733 -14.44 -40.79 21.55
C ASP A 733 -15.13 -41.18 22.88
N PRO A 734 -14.54 -42.02 23.75
CA PRO A 734 -15.07 -42.31 25.09
C PRO A 734 -15.15 -41.08 26.00
N ILE A 735 -14.13 -40.18 25.97
CA ILE A 735 -14.16 -38.92 26.72
C ILE A 735 -15.31 -38.05 26.20
N CYS A 736 -15.45 -37.90 24.88
CA CYS A 736 -16.55 -37.12 24.30
C CYS A 736 -17.92 -37.69 24.69
N THR A 737 -18.06 -39.00 24.73
CA THR A 737 -19.30 -39.68 25.11
C THR A 737 -19.63 -39.42 26.60
N LEU A 738 -18.62 -39.49 27.46
CA LEU A 738 -18.74 -39.17 28.89
C LEU A 738 -19.19 -37.72 29.13
N LEU A 739 -18.53 -36.78 28.45
CA LEU A 739 -18.86 -35.36 28.59
C LEU A 739 -20.22 -35.02 28.00
N ALA A 740 -20.63 -35.67 26.91
CA ALA A 740 -21.98 -35.52 26.33
C ALA A 740 -23.08 -36.09 27.25
N GLY A 741 -22.76 -37.12 28.04
CA GLY A 741 -23.68 -37.71 28.99
C GLY A 741 -23.90 -36.90 30.28
N CYS A 742 -23.01 -35.99 30.62
CA CYS A 742 -23.05 -35.17 31.82
C CYS A 742 -22.84 -33.67 31.51
N PRO A 743 -23.72 -33.02 30.75
CA PRO A 743 -23.53 -31.64 30.32
C PRO A 743 -23.61 -30.62 31.45
N GLU A 744 -24.35 -30.89 32.52
CA GLU A 744 -24.53 -29.96 33.66
C GLU A 744 -23.45 -30.08 34.74
N GLN A 745 -22.79 -31.23 34.84
CA GLN A 745 -21.71 -31.49 35.81
C GLN A 745 -20.62 -32.36 35.16
N PRO A 746 -19.70 -31.79 34.39
CA PRO A 746 -18.60 -32.56 33.86
C PRO A 746 -17.67 -33.06 34.97
N PRO A 747 -17.05 -34.25 34.83
CA PRO A 747 -16.13 -34.77 35.84
C PRO A 747 -14.92 -33.86 35.96
N ALA A 748 -14.48 -33.58 37.20
CA ALA A 748 -13.34 -32.74 37.50
C ALA A 748 -11.97 -33.41 37.13
N LEU A 749 -11.94 -34.75 37.14
CA LEU A 749 -10.76 -35.55 36.81
C LEU A 749 -11.18 -36.74 35.93
N ILE A 750 -10.44 -36.94 34.87
CA ILE A 750 -10.49 -38.13 33.98
C ILE A 750 -9.11 -38.75 33.94
N HIS A 751 -9.02 -40.05 34.25
CA HIS A 751 -7.78 -40.78 34.21
C HIS A 751 -7.94 -42.00 33.25
N ALA A 752 -7.02 -42.19 32.33
CA ALA A 752 -7.00 -43.36 31.44
C ALA A 752 -6.05 -44.42 31.99
N GLU A 753 -6.57 -45.60 32.24
CA GLU A 753 -5.80 -46.74 32.79
C GLU A 753 -5.88 -47.94 31.82
N GLU A 754 -4.82 -48.79 31.82
CA GLU A 754 -4.87 -50.05 31.13
C GLU A 754 -5.38 -51.13 32.08
N LYS A 755 -6.48 -51.83 31.71
CA LYS A 755 -7.01 -53.00 32.41
C LYS A 755 -7.37 -54.09 31.44
N ASP A 756 -6.81 -55.26 31.62
CA ASP A 756 -7.07 -56.47 30.81
C ASP A 756 -6.86 -56.28 29.33
N GLY A 757 -5.90 -55.45 28.91
CA GLY A 757 -5.64 -55.15 27.49
C GLY A 757 -6.61 -54.18 26.84
N GLU A 758 -7.38 -53.45 27.65
CA GLU A 758 -8.29 -52.35 27.18
C GLU A 758 -7.99 -51.05 27.94
N ILE A 759 -8.23 -49.92 27.25
CA ILE A 759 -8.11 -48.61 27.88
C ILE A 759 -9.43 -48.25 28.52
N VAL A 760 -9.43 -48.07 29.84
CA VAL A 760 -10.61 -47.73 30.63
C VAL A 760 -10.45 -46.33 31.20
N LEU A 761 -11.52 -45.54 31.14
CA LEU A 761 -11.57 -44.18 31.72
C LEU A 761 -12.14 -44.23 33.12
N VAL A 762 -11.37 -43.74 34.08
CA VAL A 762 -11.79 -43.58 35.48
C VAL A 762 -12.09 -42.10 35.74
N THR A 763 -13.26 -41.78 36.27
CA THR A 763 -13.71 -40.40 36.56
C THR A 763 -13.79 -40.21 38.07
N ALA A 764 -13.43 -38.99 38.53
CA ALA A 764 -13.59 -38.58 39.90
C ALA A 764 -14.16 -37.15 40.01
#